data_6c59bfbb62395410ea44cc1714268069
#
_entry.id   6c59bfbb62395410ea44cc1714268069
#
_cell.length_a   1.000
_cell.length_b   1.000
_cell.length_c   1.000
_cell.angle_alpha   90.00
_cell.angle_beta   90.00
_cell.angle_gamma   90.00
#
_symmetry.space_group_name_H-M   'P 1'
#
loop_
_entity.id
_entity.type
_entity.pdbx_description
1 polymer ?
#
loop_
_entity_poly.entity_id
_entity_poly.type
_entity_poly.pdbx_seq_one_letter_code
_entity_poly.pdbx_strand_id
1 'polypeptide(L)'
;MPQRPLLYLVTDQCCLLCFAVLMAPAPCGRSSQRVFHFGKGKSEGNKNMKELLGGKGANLAEMASIGLSVPPGFTVSTEACQQYQEAGRALPPGLWAEVLDGLRWVEEYMGAALGDPRRPLLLSVRSGAAVSMPGMMDTVLNLGLNDQVAAGLAAKSGDRFAYDSFRRFLDMFGNVVMDIPHALFEEKLEAMKKAKGLKNDTDLTATDLKELVSQYKNVYVEAKGEPFPSDPKRQLELAVLAVFDSWESPRAKKYRSINQITGLRGTAVNVQCMVFGNMGNTSGTGVLFTRNPNTGHXKLYGEFLVNAQGEDVVAGIRTPEDLDAMKNLMPQAYKELVENCNILESHYKEMQDIEFTVQENRLWMLQCRTGKRTGKSAVKIAVDMVNEGLVERRAAIKMVEPGHLDQLLHPQFENPSAYKDQVIATGLPASPGAAVGQVVFTAEDAETWHSQGKSVILVRAETSPEDVGGMHAAAGILTERGGMTSHAAVVARGWGKCCVSGCSGIRVNDAEKVVKIGGNVLREGEWLSLNGSTGEVILGKQPLSPPALSGDLGTFMSWVDDVRKLKVLANADTPEDALAARNNGAEGIGLCRTEHMFFASDERIKAVRQMIMAPTVELRQQALDRLLPYQRSDFEGIFRAMDGLSVTIRLLDXPSTRFLPEGNVEEIVRELCSETGANQEDALARIEKLSEVNPMLGFRGCRLGISYPELTEMQARAIFEAAIAMTNQGVQVFPEIMVPLVGTPQELGHQVALIRQVANKVFTSMGKTIGYKIGTMIEIPRAALVADEIAEQAEFFSFGTNDLTQMTFGYSRDDVGKFIPIYLAQGILQHDPFEVLDQRGVGELVKLATERGRKARPNLKVGICGEHGGEPSSVAFFAKTGLDYVSCSPFRVPIARLAAAQVLV
;
A
#
# COMPACT_ATOMS: atom_id res chain seq x y z
N MET A 1 3.07 -52.85 -48.89
CA MET A 1 3.66 -51.79 -49.74
C MET A 1 3.52 -50.50 -49.00
N PRO A 2 4.60 -49.86 -48.64
CA PRO A 2 4.54 -48.64 -47.79
C PRO A 2 4.30 -47.38 -48.64
N GLN A 3 3.43 -46.53 -48.15
CA GLN A 3 3.18 -45.22 -48.71
C GLN A 3 4.25 -44.22 -48.21
N ARG A 4 4.78 -43.48 -49.12
CA ARG A 4 5.79 -42.41 -48.86
C ARG A 4 5.08 -41.15 -48.40
N PRO A 5 5.66 -40.41 -47.42
CA PRO A 5 5.09 -39.09 -47.05
C PRO A 5 5.56 -38.02 -48.06
N LEU A 6 4.66 -37.12 -48.38
CA LEU A 6 4.94 -35.93 -49.19
C LEU A 6 5.71 -34.90 -48.33
N LEU A 7 6.89 -34.60 -48.79
CA LEU A 7 7.67 -33.52 -48.21
C LEU A 7 7.18 -32.19 -48.83
N TYR A 8 6.66 -31.30 -48.00
CA TYR A 8 6.40 -29.91 -48.40
C TYR A 8 7.68 -29.13 -48.22
N LEU A 9 8.23 -28.72 -49.31
CA LEU A 9 9.35 -27.77 -49.36
C LEU A 9 8.73 -26.36 -49.18
N VAL A 10 8.87 -25.82 -47.98
CA VAL A 10 8.57 -24.40 -47.73
C VAL A 10 9.86 -23.65 -48.12
N THR A 11 9.76 -22.88 -49.16
CA THR A 11 10.90 -22.10 -49.64
C THR A 11 11.25 -20.98 -48.67
N ASP A 12 12.53 -20.84 -48.43
CA ASP A 12 13.15 -19.94 -47.45
C ASP A 12 12.96 -18.43 -47.70
N GLN A 13 12.15 -18.06 -48.67
CA GLN A 13 12.04 -16.64 -49.03
C GLN A 13 11.01 -15.86 -48.18
N CYS A 14 10.09 -16.53 -47.48
CA CYS A 14 9.15 -15.79 -46.67
C CYS A 14 9.68 -15.44 -45.26
N CYS A 15 10.67 -16.17 -44.75
CA CYS A 15 11.21 -15.86 -43.43
C CYS A 15 12.15 -14.66 -43.40
N LEU A 16 12.82 -14.36 -44.54
CA LEU A 16 13.73 -13.24 -44.61
C LEU A 16 13.00 -11.89 -44.67
N LEU A 17 11.81 -11.86 -45.22
CA LEU A 17 11.02 -10.60 -45.29
C LEU A 17 10.36 -10.26 -43.94
N CYS A 18 10.00 -11.27 -43.14
CA CYS A 18 9.43 -11.01 -41.81
C CYS A 18 10.50 -10.59 -40.79
N PHE A 19 11.75 -11.07 -40.97
CA PHE A 19 12.85 -10.64 -40.11
C PHE A 19 13.32 -9.23 -40.46
N ALA A 20 13.21 -8.83 -41.71
CA ALA A 20 13.61 -7.50 -42.16
C ALA A 20 12.64 -6.41 -41.69
N VAL A 21 11.37 -6.77 -41.51
CA VAL A 21 10.35 -5.83 -41.02
C VAL A 21 10.46 -5.64 -39.50
N LEU A 22 10.97 -6.67 -38.79
CA LEU A 22 11.13 -6.59 -37.34
C LEU A 22 12.44 -5.90 -36.91
N MET A 23 13.35 -5.64 -37.89
CA MET A 23 14.63 -5.00 -37.63
C MET A 23 14.71 -3.61 -38.24
N ALA A 24 13.60 -2.99 -38.57
CA ALA A 24 13.58 -1.57 -38.89
C ALA A 24 14.02 -0.81 -37.66
N PRO A 25 15.06 0.00 -37.67
CA PRO A 25 15.42 0.77 -36.50
C PRO A 25 14.27 1.71 -36.18
N ALA A 26 13.88 1.71 -34.93
CA ALA A 26 12.94 2.70 -34.42
C ALA A 26 13.48 4.09 -34.81
N PRO A 27 12.64 5.01 -35.21
CA PRO A 27 13.08 6.34 -35.57
C PRO A 27 13.92 6.92 -34.45
N CYS A 28 15.13 7.27 -34.80
CA CYS A 28 16.12 7.80 -33.87
C CYS A 28 15.76 9.25 -33.53
N GLY A 29 14.87 9.37 -32.57
CA GLY A 29 14.60 10.65 -31.94
C GLY A 29 15.27 10.69 -30.56
N ARG A 30 16.48 10.15 -30.47
CA ARG A 30 17.26 10.26 -29.24
C ARG A 30 17.81 11.67 -29.13
N SER A 31 17.39 12.39 -28.13
CA SER A 31 18.11 13.59 -27.72
C SER A 31 19.56 13.19 -27.52
N SER A 32 20.47 13.81 -28.25
CA SER A 32 21.89 13.55 -28.08
C SER A 32 22.40 14.16 -26.77
N GLN A 33 21.61 14.98 -26.13
CA GLN A 33 22.00 15.69 -24.92
C GLN A 33 21.88 14.75 -23.70
N ARG A 34 22.98 14.67 -22.95
CA ARG A 34 23.07 13.84 -21.76
C ARG A 34 23.37 14.64 -20.50
N VAL A 35 23.74 15.91 -20.64
CA VAL A 35 24.04 16.82 -19.52
C VAL A 35 23.15 18.06 -19.66
N PHE A 36 22.45 18.40 -18.58
CA PHE A 36 21.42 19.46 -18.55
C PHE A 36 21.79 20.47 -17.47
N HIS A 37 22.07 21.72 -17.88
CA HIS A 37 22.48 22.81 -17.00
C HIS A 37 21.28 23.40 -16.28
N PHE A 38 21.48 23.87 -15.04
CA PHE A 38 20.49 24.63 -14.29
C PHE A 38 21.17 25.68 -13.39
N GLY A 39 20.54 26.83 -13.28
CA GLY A 39 20.96 27.95 -12.46
C GLY A 39 20.01 29.11 -12.71
N LYS A 40 19.95 30.08 -11.79
CA LYS A 40 18.99 31.17 -11.92
C LYS A 40 19.11 31.82 -13.31
N GLY A 41 18.00 31.82 -14.02
CA GLY A 41 17.91 32.43 -15.34
C GLY A 41 18.30 31.51 -16.51
N LYS A 42 18.72 30.26 -16.22
CA LYS A 42 18.98 29.28 -17.25
C LYS A 42 18.61 27.88 -16.74
N SER A 43 17.78 27.18 -17.51
CA SER A 43 17.43 25.82 -17.20
C SER A 43 17.18 25.05 -18.50
N GLU A 44 17.83 23.92 -18.64
CA GLU A 44 17.67 23.05 -19.81
C GLU A 44 16.69 21.91 -19.54
N GLY A 45 16.16 21.83 -18.34
CA GLY A 45 15.16 20.83 -17.94
C GLY A 45 13.95 21.45 -17.31
N ASN A 46 12.97 20.60 -16.96
CA ASN A 46 11.76 21.02 -16.30
C ASN A 46 11.17 19.89 -15.46
N LYS A 47 10.11 20.18 -14.69
CA LYS A 47 9.50 19.24 -13.75
C LYS A 47 8.93 17.98 -14.41
N ASN A 48 8.65 18.03 -15.70
CA ASN A 48 8.08 16.88 -16.42
C ASN A 48 9.13 15.87 -16.87
N MET A 49 10.41 16.16 -16.66
CA MET A 49 11.53 15.34 -17.12
C MET A 49 12.08 14.42 -16.03
N LYS A 50 11.26 13.99 -15.09
CA LYS A 50 11.71 13.16 -13.95
C LYS A 50 12.33 11.83 -14.36
N GLU A 51 11.83 11.24 -15.45
CA GLU A 51 12.40 9.97 -15.94
C GLU A 51 13.83 10.15 -16.46
N LEU A 52 14.13 11.30 -17.03
CA LEU A 52 15.45 11.59 -17.62
C LEU A 52 16.40 12.25 -16.62
N LEU A 53 15.91 13.15 -15.78
CA LEU A 53 16.74 13.95 -14.86
C LEU A 53 16.65 13.48 -13.40
N GLY A 54 15.80 12.50 -13.11
CA GLY A 54 15.49 12.14 -11.73
C GLY A 54 14.59 13.19 -11.08
N GLY A 55 14.06 12.88 -9.93
CA GLY A 55 13.21 13.84 -9.22
C GLY A 55 13.95 15.09 -8.79
N LYS A 56 15.14 14.92 -8.22
CA LYS A 56 15.97 16.05 -7.78
C LYS A 56 16.36 16.97 -8.93
N GLY A 57 16.87 16.38 -10.00
CA GLY A 57 17.33 17.17 -11.17
C GLY A 57 16.21 17.95 -11.83
N ALA A 58 15.05 17.31 -11.99
CA ALA A 58 13.88 17.94 -12.59
C ALA A 58 13.40 19.13 -11.76
N ASN A 59 13.34 18.98 -10.45
CA ASN A 59 12.86 20.05 -9.56
C ASN A 59 13.90 21.17 -9.42
N LEU A 60 15.19 20.87 -9.43
CA LEU A 60 16.24 21.89 -9.44
C LEU A 60 16.13 22.74 -10.70
N ALA A 61 15.97 22.08 -11.86
CA ALA A 61 15.78 22.79 -13.12
C ALA A 61 14.54 23.68 -13.11
N GLU A 62 13.43 23.14 -12.56
CA GLU A 62 12.18 23.90 -12.49
C GLU A 62 12.31 25.13 -11.58
N MET A 63 12.89 24.96 -10.38
CA MET A 63 13.11 26.08 -9.47
C MET A 63 13.97 27.19 -10.11
N ALA A 64 15.03 26.79 -10.82
CA ALA A 64 15.91 27.72 -11.50
C ALA A 64 15.15 28.46 -12.59
N SER A 65 14.30 27.77 -13.35
CA SER A 65 13.57 28.36 -14.47
C SER A 65 12.54 29.42 -14.02
N ILE A 66 11.98 29.27 -12.82
CA ILE A 66 11.01 30.23 -12.29
C ILE A 66 11.68 31.35 -11.48
N GLY A 67 13.01 31.39 -11.51
CA GLY A 67 13.76 32.56 -10.99
C GLY A 67 14.25 32.46 -9.56
N LEU A 68 14.15 31.29 -8.93
CA LEU A 68 14.66 31.13 -7.56
C LEU A 68 16.18 30.95 -7.56
N SER A 69 16.81 31.39 -6.47
CA SER A 69 18.27 31.25 -6.29
C SER A 69 18.61 29.81 -5.97
N VAL A 70 18.97 29.07 -7.02
CA VAL A 70 19.40 27.68 -6.94
C VAL A 70 20.89 27.65 -7.21
N PRO A 71 21.72 27.02 -6.37
CA PRO A 71 23.15 26.92 -6.71
C PRO A 71 23.29 26.28 -8.08
N PRO A 72 24.08 26.88 -8.99
CA PRO A 72 24.16 26.37 -10.35
C PRO A 72 24.77 24.97 -10.40
N GLY A 73 24.38 24.21 -11.39
CA GLY A 73 24.86 22.85 -11.56
C GLY A 73 24.41 22.27 -12.88
N PHE A 74 24.59 20.98 -13.00
CA PHE A 74 24.11 20.23 -14.16
C PHE A 74 23.72 18.81 -13.73
N THR A 75 22.81 18.24 -14.48
CA THR A 75 22.35 16.86 -14.27
C THR A 75 22.83 15.99 -15.42
N VAL A 76 23.51 14.90 -15.09
CA VAL A 76 23.84 13.84 -16.04
C VAL A 76 22.67 12.87 -16.04
N SER A 77 22.10 12.59 -17.22
CA SER A 77 20.80 11.93 -17.34
C SER A 77 20.81 10.45 -16.92
N THR A 78 19.62 9.92 -16.65
CA THR A 78 19.45 8.48 -16.39
C THR A 78 19.82 7.65 -17.61
N GLU A 79 19.64 8.19 -18.82
CA GLU A 79 20.08 7.53 -20.07
C GLU A 79 21.59 7.32 -20.07
N ALA A 80 22.35 8.31 -19.59
CA ALA A 80 23.81 8.19 -19.50
C ALA A 80 24.19 7.06 -18.53
N CYS A 81 23.46 6.91 -17.42
CA CYS A 81 23.67 5.81 -16.49
C CYS A 81 23.40 4.46 -17.17
N GLN A 82 22.32 4.36 -17.93
CA GLN A 82 21.98 3.15 -18.65
C GLN A 82 23.06 2.81 -19.67
N GLN A 83 23.54 3.81 -20.43
CA GLN A 83 24.62 3.62 -21.41
C GLN A 83 25.90 3.13 -20.72
N TYR A 84 26.21 3.69 -19.55
CA TYR A 84 27.37 3.28 -18.77
C TYR A 84 27.25 1.80 -18.35
N GLN A 85 26.11 1.37 -17.89
CA GLN A 85 25.90 -0.04 -17.50
C GLN A 85 25.97 -0.97 -18.71
N GLU A 86 25.37 -0.58 -19.82
CA GLU A 86 25.38 -1.37 -21.06
C GLU A 86 26.80 -1.49 -21.67
N ALA A 87 27.66 -0.51 -21.43
CA ALA A 87 29.05 -0.50 -21.92
C ALA A 87 30.00 -1.25 -20.98
N GLY A 88 29.47 -2.02 -20.01
CA GLY A 88 30.32 -2.77 -19.09
C GLY A 88 30.98 -1.89 -18.03
N ARG A 89 30.29 -0.86 -17.59
CA ARG A 89 30.75 0.09 -16.57
C ARG A 89 31.88 0.97 -17.07
N ALA A 90 31.75 1.43 -18.30
CA ALA A 90 32.68 2.38 -18.93
C ALA A 90 31.91 3.63 -19.35
N LEU A 91 32.52 4.79 -19.20
CA LEU A 91 31.92 6.05 -19.63
C LEU A 91 31.58 6.01 -21.13
N PRO A 92 30.34 6.34 -21.52
CA PRO A 92 29.99 6.43 -22.94
C PRO A 92 30.86 7.44 -23.65
N PRO A 93 31.19 7.20 -24.93
CA PRO A 93 32.01 8.15 -25.71
C PRO A 93 31.41 9.55 -25.71
N GLY A 94 32.23 10.55 -25.43
CA GLY A 94 31.85 11.95 -25.43
C GLY A 94 31.19 12.45 -24.15
N LEU A 95 30.79 11.57 -23.25
CA LEU A 95 30.09 11.98 -22.00
C LEU A 95 31.00 12.84 -21.12
N TRP A 96 32.27 12.46 -20.96
CA TRP A 96 33.17 13.23 -20.12
C TRP A 96 33.38 14.65 -20.64
N ALA A 97 33.46 14.83 -21.95
CA ALA A 97 33.53 16.16 -22.56
C ALA A 97 32.29 16.99 -22.24
N GLU A 98 31.11 16.39 -22.28
CA GLU A 98 29.86 17.07 -21.90
C GLU A 98 29.87 17.47 -20.44
N VAL A 99 30.40 16.60 -19.55
CA VAL A 99 30.51 16.89 -18.10
C VAL A 99 31.47 18.08 -17.90
N LEU A 100 32.60 18.09 -18.60
CA LEU A 100 33.56 19.20 -18.50
C LEU A 100 32.97 20.52 -19.03
N ASP A 101 32.14 20.48 -20.06
CA ASP A 101 31.40 21.67 -20.53
C ASP A 101 30.44 22.17 -19.45
N GLY A 102 29.73 21.27 -18.77
CA GLY A 102 28.88 21.61 -17.65
C GLY A 102 29.67 22.25 -16.51
N LEU A 103 30.82 21.68 -16.18
CA LEU A 103 31.71 22.24 -15.16
C LEU A 103 32.16 23.66 -15.53
N ARG A 104 32.57 23.89 -16.77
CA ARG A 104 32.96 25.24 -17.23
C ARG A 104 31.82 26.24 -17.07
N TRP A 105 30.58 25.81 -17.37
CA TRP A 105 29.43 26.70 -17.23
C TRP A 105 29.23 27.09 -15.76
N VAL A 106 29.34 26.12 -14.82
CA VAL A 106 29.22 26.39 -13.37
C VAL A 106 30.34 27.34 -12.92
N GLU A 107 31.59 27.09 -13.38
CA GLU A 107 32.75 27.93 -13.04
C GLU A 107 32.52 29.39 -13.47
N GLU A 108 32.08 29.58 -14.71
CA GLU A 108 31.79 30.93 -15.21
C GLU A 108 30.67 31.60 -14.43
N TYR A 109 29.61 30.85 -14.16
CA TYR A 109 28.46 31.38 -13.43
C TYR A 109 28.87 31.89 -12.03
N MET A 110 29.69 31.10 -11.32
CA MET A 110 30.10 31.42 -9.96
C MET A 110 31.32 32.32 -9.86
N GLY A 111 32.03 32.51 -10.91
CA GLY A 111 33.31 33.25 -10.89
C GLY A 111 34.37 32.54 -10.05
N ALA A 112 34.34 31.22 -10.06
CA ALA A 112 35.23 30.37 -9.27
C ALA A 112 35.62 29.18 -10.15
N ALA A 113 36.64 28.42 -9.75
CA ALA A 113 37.10 27.30 -10.56
C ALA A 113 37.47 26.11 -9.69
N LEU A 114 37.15 24.93 -10.20
CA LEU A 114 37.48 23.66 -9.54
C LEU A 114 38.99 23.50 -9.50
N GLY A 115 39.57 23.37 -8.33
CA GLY A 115 40.97 23.21 -8.13
C GLY A 115 41.79 24.50 -8.04
N ASP A 116 41.16 25.66 -8.17
CA ASP A 116 41.84 26.97 -8.07
C ASP A 116 41.91 27.43 -6.63
N PRO A 117 43.10 27.52 -6.00
CA PRO A 117 43.21 27.96 -4.62
C PRO A 117 42.76 29.39 -4.36
N ARG A 118 42.80 30.24 -5.38
CA ARG A 118 42.43 31.66 -5.24
C ARG A 118 40.90 31.86 -5.27
N ARG A 119 40.23 31.09 -6.07
CA ARG A 119 38.75 31.19 -6.26
C ARG A 119 38.17 29.76 -6.26
N PRO A 120 38.28 29.06 -5.10
CA PRO A 120 37.91 27.66 -5.10
C PRO A 120 36.41 27.43 -5.31
N LEU A 121 36.12 26.48 -6.21
CA LEU A 121 34.76 25.96 -6.40
C LEU A 121 34.70 24.56 -5.77
N LEU A 122 33.77 24.33 -4.91
CA LEU A 122 33.50 23.01 -4.36
C LEU A 122 32.15 22.53 -4.88
N LEU A 123 32.03 21.20 -5.08
CA LEU A 123 30.85 20.61 -5.71
C LEU A 123 30.23 19.54 -4.83
N SER A 124 28.92 19.36 -4.95
CA SER A 124 28.23 18.16 -4.50
C SER A 124 27.93 17.28 -5.71
N VAL A 125 28.03 15.98 -5.54
CA VAL A 125 27.68 14.99 -6.57
C VAL A 125 26.69 14.04 -5.93
N ARG A 126 25.45 14.08 -6.40
CA ARG A 126 24.35 13.33 -5.78
C ARG A 126 23.58 12.48 -6.78
N SER A 127 23.09 11.36 -6.34
CA SER A 127 22.18 10.52 -7.11
C SER A 127 20.78 11.15 -7.16
N GLY A 128 20.01 10.76 -8.15
CA GLY A 128 18.62 11.17 -8.27
C GLY A 128 17.85 10.29 -9.22
N ALA A 129 17.08 9.33 -8.70
CA ALA A 129 16.22 8.50 -9.55
C ALA A 129 14.85 9.16 -9.70
N ALA A 130 14.05 8.67 -10.66
CA ALA A 130 12.70 9.18 -10.89
C ALA A 130 11.80 8.94 -9.67
N VAL A 131 12.04 7.84 -8.96
CA VAL A 131 11.37 7.50 -7.70
C VAL A 131 12.39 7.64 -6.57
N SER A 132 12.01 8.32 -5.49
CA SER A 132 12.88 8.53 -4.33
C SER A 132 13.26 7.19 -3.68
N MET A 133 14.54 7.00 -3.43
CA MET A 133 15.08 5.80 -2.76
C MET A 133 16.00 6.23 -1.62
N PRO A 134 15.44 6.73 -0.51
CA PRO A 134 16.25 7.35 0.55
C PRO A 134 17.33 6.41 1.11
N GLY A 135 18.55 6.90 1.18
CA GLY A 135 19.67 6.17 1.74
C GLY A 135 20.21 5.02 0.91
N MET A 136 19.62 4.79 -0.28
CA MET A 136 19.99 3.62 -1.09
C MET A 136 21.10 3.93 -2.07
N MET A 137 21.31 5.21 -2.43
CA MET A 137 22.32 5.61 -3.41
C MET A 137 23.19 6.72 -2.85
N ASP A 138 24.32 6.95 -3.48
CA ASP A 138 25.44 7.67 -2.90
C ASP A 138 25.45 9.18 -3.15
N THR A 139 26.08 9.91 -2.24
CA THR A 139 26.30 11.36 -2.28
C THR A 139 27.75 11.65 -1.91
N VAL A 140 28.38 12.61 -2.63
CA VAL A 140 29.70 13.12 -2.29
C VAL A 140 29.60 14.64 -2.16
N LEU A 141 30.04 15.19 -1.02
CA LEU A 141 30.02 16.64 -0.75
C LEU A 141 31.44 17.17 -0.66
N ASN A 142 31.61 18.46 -0.85
CA ASN A 142 32.88 19.17 -0.74
C ASN A 142 33.94 18.69 -1.75
N LEU A 143 33.50 18.19 -2.90
CA LEU A 143 34.40 17.71 -3.93
C LEU A 143 35.21 18.87 -4.50
N GLY A 144 36.49 18.65 -4.72
CA GLY A 144 37.41 19.63 -5.21
C GLY A 144 38.56 19.95 -4.24
N LEU A 145 38.46 19.45 -3.02
CA LEU A 145 39.46 19.74 -1.99
C LEU A 145 40.74 18.88 -2.20
N ASN A 146 41.87 19.56 -2.03
CA ASN A 146 43.21 18.97 -1.89
C ASN A 146 43.97 19.94 -1.01
N ASP A 147 45.27 19.70 -0.76
CA ASP A 147 46.06 20.53 0.12
C ASP A 147 46.10 21.99 -0.31
N GLN A 148 46.27 22.24 -1.62
CA GLN A 148 46.37 23.59 -2.14
C GLN A 148 45.03 24.32 -2.05
N VAL A 149 43.95 23.64 -2.39
CA VAL A 149 42.60 24.25 -2.36
C VAL A 149 42.18 24.50 -0.89
N ALA A 150 42.53 23.58 0.01
CA ALA A 150 42.22 23.75 1.43
C ALA A 150 42.95 24.97 2.00
N ALA A 151 44.25 25.15 1.63
CA ALA A 151 45.00 26.30 2.05
C ALA A 151 44.39 27.60 1.53
N GLY A 152 43.99 27.60 0.26
CA GLY A 152 43.32 28.76 -0.37
C GLY A 152 41.98 29.07 0.28
N LEU A 153 41.21 28.07 0.54
CA LEU A 153 39.91 28.19 1.22
C LEU A 153 40.10 28.70 2.66
N ALA A 154 41.14 28.25 3.35
CA ALA A 154 41.49 28.68 4.70
C ALA A 154 41.82 30.18 4.74
N ALA A 155 42.60 30.66 3.74
CA ALA A 155 42.93 32.08 3.61
C ALA A 155 41.70 32.94 3.40
N LYS A 156 40.70 32.41 2.69
CA LYS A 156 39.47 33.15 2.35
C LYS A 156 38.41 33.06 3.46
N SER A 157 38.21 31.91 4.04
CA SER A 157 37.06 31.63 4.93
C SER A 157 37.43 31.10 6.32
N GLY A 158 38.70 31.04 6.64
CA GLY A 158 39.21 30.62 7.95
C GLY A 158 39.72 29.17 7.94
N ASP A 159 40.72 28.93 8.76
CA ASP A 159 41.41 27.63 8.83
C ASP A 159 40.48 26.53 9.32
N ARG A 160 39.71 26.79 10.35
CA ARG A 160 38.84 25.78 10.92
C ARG A 160 37.79 25.30 9.90
N PHE A 161 37.15 26.22 9.23
CA PHE A 161 36.16 25.91 8.21
C PHE A 161 36.77 25.06 7.09
N ALA A 162 37.91 25.48 6.57
CA ALA A 162 38.57 24.81 5.44
C ALA A 162 38.97 23.38 5.78
N TYR A 163 39.58 23.18 6.94
CA TYR A 163 40.09 21.84 7.30
C TYR A 163 39.01 20.93 7.84
N ASP A 164 37.92 21.48 8.40
CA ASP A 164 36.76 20.65 8.73
C ASP A 164 36.08 20.17 7.43
N SER A 165 35.94 21.04 6.44
CA SER A 165 35.42 20.68 5.13
C SER A 165 36.27 19.62 4.46
N PHE A 166 37.59 19.75 4.56
CA PHE A 166 38.53 18.78 3.98
C PHE A 166 38.40 17.42 4.68
N ARG A 167 38.33 17.42 6.01
CA ARG A 167 38.13 16.19 6.80
C ARG A 167 36.85 15.47 6.35
N ARG A 168 35.75 16.22 6.28
CA ARG A 168 34.45 15.67 5.87
C ARG A 168 34.51 15.08 4.47
N PHE A 169 35.20 15.78 3.56
CA PHE A 169 35.36 15.31 2.19
C PHE A 169 36.17 14.01 2.13
N LEU A 170 37.26 13.94 2.87
CA LEU A 170 38.12 12.73 2.89
C LEU A 170 37.34 11.51 3.39
N ASP A 171 36.55 11.68 4.45
CA ASP A 171 35.71 10.60 4.97
C ASP A 171 34.66 10.15 3.95
N MET A 172 33.90 11.10 3.43
CA MET A 172 32.82 10.81 2.52
C MET A 172 33.33 10.23 1.17
N PHE A 173 34.35 10.85 0.57
CA PHE A 173 34.94 10.37 -0.67
C PHE A 173 35.55 8.98 -0.48
N GLY A 174 36.27 8.79 0.62
CA GLY A 174 36.86 7.49 0.94
C GLY A 174 35.82 6.40 1.07
N ASN A 175 34.72 6.68 1.76
CA ASN A 175 33.66 5.70 1.97
C ASN A 175 32.86 5.42 0.70
N VAL A 176 32.40 6.48 0.03
CA VAL A 176 31.49 6.36 -1.12
C VAL A 176 32.22 5.94 -2.39
N VAL A 177 33.37 6.56 -2.68
CA VAL A 177 34.05 6.40 -3.97
C VAL A 177 35.11 5.30 -3.91
N MET A 178 35.89 5.27 -2.84
CA MET A 178 37.03 4.38 -2.71
C MET A 178 36.69 3.10 -1.92
N ASP A 179 35.48 2.99 -1.43
CA ASP A 179 34.99 1.80 -0.71
C ASP A 179 35.80 1.50 0.56
N ILE A 180 36.20 2.56 1.26
CA ILE A 180 36.90 2.47 2.55
C ILE A 180 35.83 2.52 3.65
N PRO A 181 35.83 1.56 4.62
CA PRO A 181 34.81 1.61 5.66
C PRO A 181 34.84 2.92 6.45
N HIS A 182 33.69 3.55 6.61
CA HIS A 182 33.52 4.79 7.37
C HIS A 182 34.08 4.67 8.78
N ALA A 183 33.96 3.49 9.39
CA ALA A 183 34.45 3.22 10.75
C ALA A 183 35.93 3.53 10.94
N LEU A 184 36.74 3.36 9.89
CA LEU A 184 38.17 3.64 9.97
C LEU A 184 38.45 5.13 10.17
N PHE A 185 37.65 5.99 9.54
CA PHE A 185 37.74 7.45 9.71
C PHE A 185 37.17 7.86 11.06
N GLU A 186 36.02 7.34 11.44
CA GLU A 186 35.33 7.65 12.68
C GLU A 186 36.22 7.31 13.90
N GLU A 187 36.93 6.17 13.82
CA GLU A 187 37.84 5.74 14.86
C GLU A 187 38.91 6.79 15.14
N LYS A 188 39.47 7.40 14.08
CA LYS A 188 40.49 8.45 14.22
C LYS A 188 39.91 9.70 14.87
N LEU A 189 38.68 10.09 14.46
CA LEU A 189 38.00 11.25 15.01
C LEU A 189 37.69 11.07 16.49
N GLU A 190 37.13 9.94 16.86
CA GLU A 190 36.78 9.64 18.26
C GLU A 190 38.02 9.55 19.14
N ALA A 191 39.08 8.94 18.62
CA ALA A 191 40.37 8.85 19.36
C ALA A 191 40.92 10.24 19.65
N MET A 192 40.87 11.16 18.71
CA MET A 192 41.33 12.53 18.90
C MET A 192 40.49 13.28 19.92
N LYS A 193 39.17 13.18 19.84
CA LYS A 193 38.25 13.83 20.77
C LYS A 193 38.50 13.30 22.20
N LYS A 194 38.66 11.98 22.33
CA LYS A 194 38.91 11.36 23.62
C LYS A 194 40.26 11.81 24.22
N ALA A 195 41.31 11.85 23.40
CA ALA A 195 42.66 12.25 23.83
C ALA A 195 42.70 13.69 24.33
N LYS A 196 41.82 14.55 23.75
CA LYS A 196 41.78 15.99 24.11
C LYS A 196 40.61 16.35 25.03
N GLY A 197 39.85 15.34 25.48
CA GLY A 197 38.74 15.58 26.41
C GLY A 197 37.59 16.34 25.79
N LEU A 198 37.40 16.24 24.48
CA LEU A 198 36.34 16.96 23.73
C LEU A 198 35.14 16.06 23.50
N LYS A 199 33.95 16.68 23.49
CA LYS A 199 32.70 15.96 23.32
C LYS A 199 32.14 16.07 21.88
N ASN A 200 32.21 17.25 21.31
CA ASN A 200 31.62 17.54 20.00
C ASN A 200 32.70 17.79 18.94
N ASP A 201 32.38 17.49 17.70
CA ASP A 201 33.24 17.76 16.54
C ASP A 201 33.54 19.26 16.46
N THR A 202 32.58 20.10 16.82
CA THR A 202 32.73 21.55 16.82
C THR A 202 33.76 22.07 17.82
N ASP A 203 34.14 21.27 18.79
CA ASP A 203 35.16 21.64 19.80
C ASP A 203 36.60 21.52 19.27
N LEU A 204 36.81 20.83 18.15
CA LEU A 204 38.11 20.66 17.54
C LEU A 204 38.67 21.97 16.99
N THR A 205 39.94 22.25 17.24
CA THR A 205 40.62 23.44 16.71
C THR A 205 41.07 23.20 15.27
N ALA A 206 41.47 24.29 14.59
CA ALA A 206 42.05 24.18 13.25
C ALA A 206 43.28 23.29 13.22
N THR A 207 44.14 23.35 14.24
CA THR A 207 45.34 22.50 14.35
C THR A 207 44.93 21.03 14.47
N ASP A 208 43.92 20.75 15.30
CA ASP A 208 43.39 19.39 15.48
C ASP A 208 42.87 18.84 14.11
N LEU A 209 42.13 19.66 13.38
CA LEU A 209 41.57 19.25 12.10
C LEU A 209 42.64 19.00 11.03
N LYS A 210 43.70 19.82 11.01
CA LYS A 210 44.87 19.59 10.12
C LYS A 210 45.53 18.25 10.40
N GLU A 211 45.71 17.90 11.67
CA GLU A 211 46.29 16.61 12.06
C GLU A 211 45.34 15.47 11.66
N LEU A 212 44.05 15.66 11.87
CA LEU A 212 43.03 14.66 11.51
C LEU A 212 42.99 14.43 10.00
N VAL A 213 43.12 15.49 9.17
CA VAL A 213 43.24 15.37 7.71
C VAL A 213 44.44 14.48 7.35
N SER A 214 45.58 14.73 8.02
CA SER A 214 46.77 13.92 7.77
C SER A 214 46.53 12.44 8.12
N GLN A 215 45.85 12.17 9.26
CA GLN A 215 45.50 10.80 9.66
C GLN A 215 44.54 10.15 8.66
N TYR A 216 43.56 10.90 8.17
CA TYR A 216 42.60 10.39 7.17
C TYR A 216 43.28 10.02 5.86
N LYS A 217 44.26 10.83 5.41
CA LYS A 217 45.07 10.50 4.22
C LYS A 217 45.82 9.19 4.41
N ASN A 218 46.31 8.94 5.60
CA ASN A 218 47.00 7.69 5.92
C ASN A 218 46.05 6.50 5.85
N VAL A 219 44.78 6.69 6.23
CA VAL A 219 43.75 5.66 6.10
C VAL A 219 43.64 5.19 4.65
N TYR A 220 43.67 6.12 3.68
CA TYR A 220 43.64 5.78 2.25
C TYR A 220 44.81 4.86 1.88
N VAL A 221 46.02 5.24 2.30
CA VAL A 221 47.23 4.46 1.99
C VAL A 221 47.15 3.07 2.62
N GLU A 222 46.72 2.99 3.88
CA GLU A 222 46.65 1.72 4.61
C GLU A 222 45.55 0.80 4.02
N ALA A 223 44.39 1.37 3.64
CA ALA A 223 43.27 0.59 3.17
C ALA A 223 43.36 0.20 1.69
N LYS A 224 43.95 1.06 0.86
CA LYS A 224 43.95 0.88 -0.61
C LYS A 224 45.32 0.78 -1.22
N GLY A 225 46.41 1.08 -0.48
CA GLY A 225 47.75 1.04 -0.97
C GLY A 225 48.10 2.19 -1.92
N GLU A 226 47.26 3.21 -2.00
CA GLU A 226 47.47 4.37 -2.85
C GLU A 226 46.96 5.64 -2.17
N PRO A 227 47.57 6.79 -2.50
CA PRO A 227 47.17 8.03 -1.82
C PRO A 227 45.81 8.53 -2.30
N PHE A 228 45.21 9.40 -1.51
CA PHE A 228 44.00 10.10 -1.85
C PHE A 228 44.19 10.88 -3.19
N PRO A 229 43.22 10.77 -4.12
CA PRO A 229 43.32 11.47 -5.41
C PRO A 229 43.26 12.99 -5.22
N SER A 230 44.34 13.70 -5.57
CA SER A 230 44.46 15.14 -5.34
C SER A 230 44.00 15.98 -6.53
N ASP A 231 43.80 15.37 -7.71
CA ASP A 231 43.33 16.10 -8.91
C ASP A 231 41.81 16.25 -8.87
N PRO A 232 41.26 17.47 -8.71
CA PRO A 232 39.82 17.64 -8.57
C PRO A 232 39.00 17.13 -9.74
N LYS A 233 39.49 17.20 -10.96
CA LYS A 233 38.77 16.66 -12.13
C LYS A 233 38.73 15.13 -12.08
N ARG A 234 39.78 14.50 -11.59
CA ARG A 234 39.78 13.05 -11.38
C ARG A 234 38.81 12.68 -10.29
N GLN A 235 38.75 13.50 -9.21
CA GLN A 235 37.76 13.31 -8.11
C GLN A 235 36.36 13.34 -8.68
N LEU A 236 36.04 14.30 -9.55
CA LEU A 236 34.73 14.44 -10.16
C LEU A 236 34.37 13.21 -11.00
N GLU A 237 35.32 12.76 -11.83
CA GLU A 237 35.13 11.58 -12.68
C GLU A 237 34.79 10.34 -11.80
N LEU A 238 35.61 10.12 -10.79
CA LEU A 238 35.42 8.96 -9.87
C LEU A 238 34.09 9.05 -9.15
N ALA A 239 33.67 10.25 -8.73
CA ALA A 239 32.39 10.45 -8.03
C ALA A 239 31.19 10.16 -8.94
N VAL A 240 31.23 10.62 -10.18
CA VAL A 240 30.17 10.35 -11.16
C VAL A 240 30.03 8.84 -11.38
N LEU A 241 31.19 8.16 -11.56
CA LEU A 241 31.19 6.71 -11.73
C LEU A 241 30.62 5.99 -10.50
N ALA A 242 30.98 6.44 -9.30
CA ALA A 242 30.49 5.84 -8.06
C ALA A 242 28.97 5.97 -7.95
N VAL A 243 28.42 7.13 -8.32
CA VAL A 243 26.96 7.32 -8.29
C VAL A 243 26.28 6.40 -9.30
N PHE A 244 26.81 6.29 -10.52
CA PHE A 244 26.28 5.34 -11.51
C PHE A 244 26.29 3.91 -10.96
N ASP A 245 27.41 3.51 -10.33
CA ASP A 245 27.56 2.16 -9.77
C ASP A 245 26.58 1.89 -8.63
N SER A 246 26.20 2.92 -7.88
CA SER A 246 25.29 2.75 -6.74
C SER A 246 23.90 2.26 -7.16
N TRP A 247 23.52 2.51 -8.41
CA TRP A 247 22.24 2.00 -8.95
C TRP A 247 22.18 0.47 -8.92
N GLU A 248 23.31 -0.18 -9.15
CA GLU A 248 23.42 -1.63 -9.19
C GLU A 248 23.88 -2.24 -7.87
N SER A 249 23.97 -1.43 -6.79
CA SER A 249 24.34 -1.94 -5.47
C SER A 249 23.29 -2.92 -4.95
N PRO A 250 23.70 -3.92 -4.15
CA PRO A 250 22.73 -4.87 -3.55
C PRO A 250 21.61 -4.18 -2.78
N ARG A 251 21.93 -3.15 -1.99
CA ARG A 251 20.94 -2.43 -1.20
C ARG A 251 19.92 -1.70 -2.08
N ALA A 252 20.38 -1.10 -3.18
CA ALA A 252 19.49 -0.38 -4.10
C ALA A 252 18.57 -1.36 -4.84
N LYS A 253 19.11 -2.49 -5.31
CA LYS A 253 18.33 -3.54 -5.97
C LYS A 253 17.27 -4.12 -5.02
N LYS A 254 17.67 -4.40 -3.79
CA LYS A 254 16.76 -4.94 -2.78
C LYS A 254 15.63 -3.95 -2.47
N TYR A 255 15.96 -2.67 -2.33
CA TYR A 255 14.95 -1.63 -2.08
C TYR A 255 13.94 -1.57 -3.22
N ARG A 256 14.42 -1.59 -4.48
CA ARG A 256 13.52 -1.56 -5.64
C ARG A 256 12.61 -2.80 -5.67
N SER A 257 13.17 -3.96 -5.35
CA SER A 257 12.40 -5.21 -5.32
C SER A 257 11.31 -5.17 -4.26
N ILE A 258 11.67 -4.77 -3.03
CA ILE A 258 10.73 -4.71 -1.90
C ILE A 258 9.60 -3.71 -2.18
N ASN A 259 9.94 -2.55 -2.75
CA ASN A 259 8.98 -1.47 -3.00
C ASN A 259 8.35 -1.54 -4.40
N GLN A 260 8.61 -2.62 -5.15
CA GLN A 260 8.02 -2.89 -6.47
C GLN A 260 8.27 -1.75 -7.46
N ILE A 261 9.46 -1.18 -7.39
CA ILE A 261 9.89 -0.11 -8.30
C ILE A 261 10.47 -0.77 -9.55
N THR A 262 9.78 -0.61 -10.68
CA THR A 262 10.17 -1.24 -11.96
C THR A 262 10.14 -0.20 -13.08
N GLY A 263 10.78 -0.53 -14.18
CA GLY A 263 10.75 0.29 -15.39
C GLY A 263 11.72 1.46 -15.42
N LEU A 264 12.52 1.65 -14.37
CA LEU A 264 13.49 2.74 -14.32
C LEU A 264 14.79 2.34 -15.01
N ARG A 265 15.39 3.28 -15.72
CA ARG A 265 16.63 3.06 -16.51
C ARG A 265 17.90 3.15 -15.70
N GLY A 266 17.89 3.95 -14.62
CA GLY A 266 19.07 4.19 -13.83
C GLY A 266 18.91 5.42 -12.96
N THR A 267 20.02 5.91 -12.41
CA THR A 267 20.04 7.14 -11.64
C THR A 267 20.65 8.28 -12.46
N ALA A 268 20.09 9.47 -12.31
CA ALA A 268 20.75 10.69 -12.74
C ALA A 268 21.85 11.04 -11.73
N VAL A 269 22.79 11.89 -12.17
CA VAL A 269 23.84 12.43 -11.31
C VAL A 269 23.70 13.95 -11.31
N ASN A 270 23.49 14.55 -10.14
CA ASN A 270 23.38 15.99 -9.98
C ASN A 270 24.71 16.53 -9.48
N VAL A 271 25.41 17.31 -10.31
CA VAL A 271 26.66 17.98 -9.95
C VAL A 271 26.31 19.44 -9.72
N GLN A 272 26.50 19.93 -8.52
CA GLN A 272 26.01 21.25 -8.13
C GLN A 272 27.02 21.98 -7.27
N CYS A 273 27.13 23.30 -7.47
CA CYS A 273 27.97 24.15 -6.63
C CYS A 273 27.55 24.03 -5.16
N MET A 274 28.52 23.85 -4.28
CA MET A 274 28.25 23.85 -2.82
C MET A 274 27.96 25.26 -2.34
N VAL A 275 26.98 25.35 -1.43
CA VAL A 275 26.76 26.53 -0.60
C VAL A 275 26.87 26.10 0.86
N PHE A 276 27.32 26.98 1.74
CA PHE A 276 27.73 26.59 3.09
C PHE A 276 26.96 27.33 4.16
N GLY A 277 26.18 26.55 4.92
CA GLY A 277 25.45 27.04 6.09
C GLY A 277 26.33 27.15 7.33
N ASN A 278 27.60 26.71 7.25
CA ASN A 278 28.53 26.70 8.38
C ASN A 278 29.66 27.75 8.26
N MET A 279 29.33 28.91 7.66
CA MET A 279 30.26 30.01 7.54
C MET A 279 29.96 31.14 8.55
N GLY A 280 29.76 30.73 9.79
CA GLY A 280 29.52 31.69 10.89
C GLY A 280 28.04 31.96 11.19
N ASN A 281 27.79 32.95 12.02
CA ASN A 281 26.46 33.24 12.55
C ASN A 281 25.52 33.92 11.55
N THR A 282 26.03 34.32 10.38
CA THR A 282 25.21 34.84 9.29
C THR A 282 24.81 33.74 8.30
N SER A 283 25.10 32.51 8.64
CA SER A 283 24.85 31.37 7.82
C SER A 283 24.05 30.31 8.58
N GLY A 284 23.39 29.44 7.87
CA GLY A 284 22.60 28.34 8.47
C GLY A 284 21.94 27.48 7.42
N THR A 285 21.28 26.44 7.88
CA THR A 285 20.57 25.54 6.98
C THR A 285 19.24 25.13 7.62
N GLY A 286 18.28 24.74 6.78
CA GLY A 286 17.00 24.33 7.30
C GLY A 286 16.20 23.48 6.34
N VAL A 287 15.16 22.90 6.91
CA VAL A 287 14.16 22.13 6.18
C VAL A 287 12.79 22.60 6.62
N LEU A 288 11.85 22.65 5.69
CA LEU A 288 10.50 23.08 6.02
C LEU A 288 9.45 22.44 5.13
N PHE A 289 8.22 22.44 5.64
CA PHE A 289 7.02 22.16 4.87
C PHE A 289 6.24 23.46 4.74
N THR A 290 5.64 23.70 3.58
CA THR A 290 4.85 24.95 3.38
C THR A 290 3.54 24.93 4.17
N ARG A 291 3.10 23.77 4.60
CA ARG A 291 1.95 23.59 5.53
C ARG A 291 2.33 22.49 6.51
N ASN A 292 1.70 22.48 7.68
CA ASN A 292 2.01 21.49 8.70
C ASN A 292 1.64 20.09 8.18
N PRO A 293 2.59 19.17 8.02
CA PRO A 293 2.31 17.85 7.47
C PRO A 293 1.49 16.95 8.41
N ASN A 294 1.36 17.33 9.67
CA ASN A 294 0.60 16.55 10.65
C ASN A 294 -0.84 17.06 10.81
N THR A 295 -1.05 18.36 10.70
CA THR A 295 -2.37 18.99 10.94
C THR A 295 -2.99 19.61 9.70
N GLY A 296 -2.19 19.97 8.70
CA GLY A 296 -2.64 20.64 7.49
C GLY A 296 -2.76 22.15 7.62
N HIS A 297 -2.34 22.70 8.79
CA HIS A 297 -2.47 24.14 9.06
C HIS A 297 -1.54 24.96 8.15
N UNK A 298 -1.93 25.86 7.61
CA UNK A 298 -1.34 26.63 6.74
C UNK A 298 -0.37 27.45 7.31
N LYS A 299 0.61 27.12 7.82
CA LYS A 299 1.75 27.79 8.42
C LYS A 299 3.03 27.04 8.07
N LEU A 300 4.09 27.74 7.74
CA LEU A 300 5.39 27.12 7.51
C LEU A 300 5.78 26.32 8.75
N TYR A 301 6.20 25.08 8.53
CA TYR A 301 6.53 24.16 9.60
C TYR A 301 7.91 23.58 9.32
N GLY A 302 8.87 23.82 10.18
CA GLY A 302 10.21 23.32 9.93
C GLY A 302 11.23 23.74 10.98
N GLU A 303 12.48 23.45 10.64
CA GLU A 303 13.60 23.61 11.54
C GLU A 303 14.73 24.37 10.86
N PHE A 304 15.48 25.12 11.64
CA PHE A 304 16.62 25.92 11.20
C PHE A 304 17.76 25.75 12.18
N LEU A 305 18.98 25.67 11.65
CA LEU A 305 20.18 25.56 12.50
C LEU A 305 21.23 26.54 12.02
N VAL A 306 21.61 27.48 12.89
CA VAL A 306 22.62 28.50 12.61
C VAL A 306 24.00 27.83 12.58
N ASN A 307 24.84 28.29 11.64
CA ASN A 307 26.22 27.83 11.51
C ASN A 307 26.30 26.32 11.44
N ALA A 308 25.58 25.74 10.49
CA ALA A 308 25.48 24.27 10.31
C ALA A 308 25.25 23.92 8.85
N GLN A 309 25.64 22.70 8.49
CA GLN A 309 25.33 22.10 7.20
C GLN A 309 24.15 21.11 7.37
N GLY A 310 23.54 20.72 6.27
CA GLY A 310 22.40 19.81 6.28
C GLY A 310 22.68 18.50 7.01
N GLU A 311 23.88 17.96 6.88
CA GLU A 311 24.30 16.73 7.55
C GLU A 311 24.28 16.88 9.07
N ASP A 312 24.54 18.08 9.58
CA ASP A 312 24.49 18.35 11.04
C ASP A 312 23.05 18.28 11.57
N VAL A 313 22.09 18.72 10.75
CA VAL A 313 20.66 18.65 11.10
C VAL A 313 20.21 17.20 11.15
N VAL A 314 20.56 16.45 10.12
CA VAL A 314 20.17 15.03 10.01
C VAL A 314 20.80 14.17 11.12
N ALA A 315 22.06 14.46 11.44
CA ALA A 315 22.77 13.70 12.48
C ALA A 315 22.25 13.96 13.90
N GLY A 316 21.51 15.05 14.08
CA GLY A 316 20.95 15.38 15.40
C GLY A 316 21.97 15.78 16.44
N ILE A 317 23.16 16.19 16.01
CA ILE A 317 24.27 16.56 16.92
C ILE A 317 23.92 17.80 17.73
N ARG A 318 23.19 18.75 17.13
CA ARG A 318 22.71 19.97 17.76
C ARG A 318 21.20 20.02 17.67
N THR A 319 20.55 20.64 18.64
CA THR A 319 19.10 20.81 18.65
C THR A 319 18.72 21.94 17.67
N PRO A 320 17.97 21.65 16.60
CA PRO A 320 17.52 22.70 15.68
C PRO A 320 16.53 23.64 16.36
N GLU A 321 16.46 24.85 15.87
CA GLU A 321 15.48 25.86 16.31
C GLU A 321 14.31 25.84 15.33
N ASP A 322 13.16 26.33 15.75
CA ASP A 322 12.02 26.46 14.82
C ASP A 322 12.27 27.63 13.87
N LEU A 323 11.46 27.73 12.83
CA LEU A 323 11.62 28.77 11.82
C LEU A 323 11.41 30.17 12.34
N ASP A 324 10.67 30.35 13.45
CA ASP A 324 10.47 31.65 14.06
C ASP A 324 11.79 32.25 14.58
N ALA A 325 12.72 31.37 15.01
CA ALA A 325 14.06 31.82 15.40
C ALA A 325 14.82 32.43 14.22
N MET A 326 14.68 31.85 13.02
CA MET A 326 15.29 32.40 11.80
C MET A 326 14.78 33.79 11.49
N LYS A 327 13.50 34.02 11.72
CA LYS A 327 12.87 35.34 11.48
C LYS A 327 13.56 36.44 12.29
N ASN A 328 13.97 36.15 13.53
CA ASN A 328 14.66 37.11 14.39
C ASN A 328 16.14 37.22 14.03
N LEU A 329 16.79 36.15 13.69
CA LEU A 329 18.25 36.10 13.41
C LEU A 329 18.61 36.58 12.01
N MET A 330 17.78 36.29 11.04
CA MET A 330 18.05 36.57 9.62
C MET A 330 16.76 37.05 8.95
N PRO A 331 16.26 38.26 9.31
CA PRO A 331 14.93 38.70 8.85
C PRO A 331 14.81 38.84 7.33
N GLN A 332 15.86 39.29 6.63
CA GLN A 332 15.80 39.44 5.17
C GLN A 332 15.76 38.09 4.46
N ALA A 333 16.60 37.15 4.90
CA ALA A 333 16.60 35.81 4.34
C ALA A 333 15.26 35.10 4.63
N TYR A 334 14.73 35.29 5.82
CA TYR A 334 13.42 34.71 6.18
C TYR A 334 12.30 35.25 5.29
N LYS A 335 12.31 36.56 5.04
CA LYS A 335 11.31 37.20 4.17
C LYS A 335 11.38 36.60 2.76
N GLU A 336 12.59 36.47 2.22
CA GLU A 336 12.80 35.85 0.90
C GLU A 336 12.35 34.38 0.89
N LEU A 337 12.62 33.64 1.97
CA LEU A 337 12.19 32.25 2.11
C LEU A 337 10.66 32.12 2.06
N VAL A 338 9.94 32.98 2.79
CA VAL A 338 8.47 32.96 2.78
C VAL A 338 7.95 33.28 1.37
N GLU A 339 8.54 34.23 0.69
CA GLU A 339 8.16 34.57 -0.69
C GLU A 339 8.39 33.41 -1.62
N ASN A 340 9.55 32.74 -1.50
CA ASN A 340 9.87 31.57 -2.32
C ASN A 340 8.93 30.40 -2.06
N CYS A 341 8.54 30.18 -0.80
CA CYS A 341 7.58 29.14 -0.43
C CYS A 341 6.22 29.39 -1.09
N ASN A 342 5.78 30.65 -1.09
CA ASN A 342 4.51 31.00 -1.74
C ASN A 342 4.59 30.80 -3.26
N ILE A 343 5.72 31.16 -3.88
CA ILE A 343 5.94 30.96 -5.31
C ILE A 343 5.87 29.46 -5.64
N LEU A 344 6.57 28.64 -4.86
CA LEU A 344 6.63 27.20 -5.10
C LEU A 344 5.28 26.52 -4.91
N GLU A 345 4.57 26.88 -3.84
CA GLU A 345 3.25 26.28 -3.59
C GLU A 345 2.27 26.66 -4.71
N SER A 346 2.29 27.91 -5.15
CA SER A 346 1.42 28.37 -6.24
C SER A 346 1.80 27.75 -7.58
N HIS A 347 3.10 27.58 -7.83
CA HIS A 347 3.59 27.01 -9.08
C HIS A 347 3.26 25.54 -9.21
N TYR A 348 3.51 24.76 -8.15
CA TYR A 348 3.25 23.32 -8.16
C TYR A 348 1.80 22.99 -7.80
N LYS A 349 1.06 23.93 -7.24
CA LYS A 349 -0.33 23.74 -6.78
C LYS A 349 -0.41 22.57 -5.79
N GLU A 350 0.57 22.54 -4.88
CA GLU A 350 0.70 21.47 -3.90
C GLU A 350 1.62 21.94 -2.78
N MET A 351 1.41 21.41 -1.57
CA MET A 351 2.30 21.74 -0.46
C MET A 351 3.67 21.12 -0.70
N GLN A 352 4.70 21.84 -0.29
CA GLN A 352 6.08 21.52 -0.61
C GLN A 352 6.90 21.19 0.62
N ASP A 353 7.80 20.25 0.47
CA ASP A 353 8.89 19.93 1.39
C ASP A 353 10.15 20.54 0.79
N ILE A 354 10.80 21.45 1.50
CA ILE A 354 11.83 22.32 0.97
C ILE A 354 13.09 22.22 1.83
N GLU A 355 14.25 22.15 1.18
CA GLU A 355 15.57 22.28 1.81
C GLU A 355 16.19 23.57 1.35
N PHE A 356 16.79 24.32 2.27
CA PHE A 356 17.42 25.60 1.97
C PHE A 356 18.67 25.83 2.81
N THR A 357 19.52 26.72 2.34
CA THR A 357 20.74 27.13 3.05
C THR A 357 20.87 28.66 2.93
N VAL A 358 21.30 29.28 4.01
CA VAL A 358 21.70 30.68 4.02
C VAL A 358 23.22 30.71 4.18
N GLN A 359 23.90 31.29 3.17
CA GLN A 359 25.34 31.49 3.23
C GLN A 359 25.61 32.99 3.31
N GLU A 360 26.14 33.43 4.45
CA GLU A 360 26.50 34.83 4.65
C GLU A 360 25.36 35.76 4.23
N ASN A 361 24.19 35.54 4.84
CA ASN A 361 22.94 36.28 4.65
C ASN A 361 22.27 36.08 3.27
N ARG A 362 22.81 35.26 2.37
CA ARG A 362 22.19 34.99 1.09
C ARG A 362 21.48 33.64 1.09
N LEU A 363 20.18 33.67 0.76
CA LEU A 363 19.35 32.46 0.71
C LEU A 363 19.57 31.68 -0.59
N TRP A 364 19.67 30.37 -0.46
CA TRP A 364 19.74 29.42 -1.58
C TRP A 364 18.71 28.31 -1.37
N MET A 365 17.98 28.01 -2.44
CA MET A 365 16.99 26.91 -2.43
C MET A 365 17.68 25.67 -2.96
N LEU A 366 17.71 24.59 -2.17
CA LEU A 366 18.48 23.39 -2.52
C LEU A 366 17.60 22.28 -3.10
N GLN A 367 16.36 22.15 -2.63
CA GLN A 367 15.49 21.05 -3.05
C GLN A 367 14.04 21.40 -2.73
N CYS A 368 13.13 21.00 -3.62
CA CYS A 368 11.71 20.99 -3.31
C CYS A 368 11.09 19.69 -3.81
N ARG A 369 10.06 19.26 -3.11
CA ARG A 369 9.30 18.05 -3.51
C ARG A 369 7.92 18.14 -2.87
N THR A 370 6.98 17.36 -3.39
CA THR A 370 5.65 17.24 -2.78
C THR A 370 5.82 16.71 -1.35
N GLY A 371 5.26 17.41 -0.40
CA GLY A 371 5.40 17.07 1.01
C GLY A 371 4.60 15.84 1.40
N LYS A 372 5.25 14.90 2.07
CA LYS A 372 4.56 13.76 2.67
C LYS A 372 3.79 14.24 3.88
N ARG A 373 2.62 13.66 4.12
CA ARG A 373 1.69 14.17 5.14
C ARG A 373 0.80 13.06 5.67
N THR A 374 0.18 13.29 6.81
CA THR A 374 -0.79 12.37 7.40
C THR A 374 -2.11 12.43 6.62
N GLY A 375 -2.98 11.43 6.84
CA GLY A 375 -4.28 11.41 6.18
C GLY A 375 -5.14 12.62 6.53
N LYS A 376 -5.15 13.00 7.80
CA LYS A 376 -5.87 14.21 8.27
C LYS A 376 -5.39 15.44 7.53
N SER A 377 -4.06 15.61 7.46
CA SER A 377 -3.44 16.75 6.79
C SER A 377 -3.74 16.75 5.29
N ALA A 378 -3.67 15.57 4.64
CA ALA A 378 -3.92 15.46 3.20
C ALA A 378 -5.32 15.96 2.83
N VAL A 379 -6.33 15.54 3.57
CA VAL A 379 -7.71 15.96 3.32
C VAL A 379 -7.88 17.45 3.58
N LYS A 380 -7.36 17.94 4.71
CA LYS A 380 -7.46 19.38 5.05
C LYS A 380 -6.76 20.24 3.99
N ILE A 381 -5.57 19.89 3.57
CA ILE A 381 -4.81 20.65 2.57
C ILE A 381 -5.58 20.68 1.25
N ALA A 382 -6.13 19.55 0.80
CA ALA A 382 -6.89 19.47 -0.45
C ALA A 382 -8.10 20.41 -0.40
N VAL A 383 -8.87 20.36 0.69
CA VAL A 383 -10.05 21.20 0.86
C VAL A 383 -9.66 22.67 0.95
N ASP A 384 -8.64 23.01 1.75
CA ASP A 384 -8.19 24.39 1.92
C ASP A 384 -7.69 24.98 0.60
N MET A 385 -6.96 24.21 -0.21
CA MET A 385 -6.43 24.71 -1.48
C MET A 385 -7.54 24.98 -2.49
N VAL A 386 -8.61 24.20 -2.48
CA VAL A 386 -9.79 24.50 -3.31
C VAL A 386 -10.45 25.81 -2.82
N ASN A 387 -10.63 25.94 -1.52
CA ASN A 387 -11.27 27.13 -0.94
C ASN A 387 -10.44 28.40 -1.18
N GLU A 388 -9.11 28.27 -1.26
CA GLU A 388 -8.20 29.38 -1.55
C GLU A 388 -8.14 29.71 -3.05
N GLY A 389 -8.74 28.89 -3.90
CA GLY A 389 -8.69 29.07 -5.34
C GLY A 389 -7.39 28.59 -5.99
N LEU A 390 -6.55 27.89 -5.26
CA LEU A 390 -5.27 27.38 -5.77
C LEU A 390 -5.43 26.21 -6.72
N VAL A 391 -6.36 25.30 -6.41
CA VAL A 391 -6.65 24.10 -7.21
C VAL A 391 -8.16 23.99 -7.41
N GLU A 392 -8.55 23.26 -8.46
CA GLU A 392 -9.94 22.91 -8.70
C GLU A 392 -10.28 21.61 -8.00
N ARG A 393 -11.57 21.34 -7.78
CA ARG A 393 -12.04 20.13 -7.07
C ARG A 393 -11.51 18.85 -7.69
N ARG A 394 -11.50 18.77 -9.01
CA ARG A 394 -11.01 17.57 -9.71
C ARG A 394 -9.53 17.32 -9.42
N ALA A 395 -8.71 18.39 -9.40
CA ALA A 395 -7.29 18.27 -9.07
C ALA A 395 -7.09 17.90 -7.61
N ALA A 396 -7.92 18.45 -6.72
CA ALA A 396 -7.84 18.16 -5.28
C ALA A 396 -8.08 16.67 -4.98
N ILE A 397 -8.92 16.00 -5.77
CA ILE A 397 -9.22 14.58 -5.59
C ILE A 397 -7.93 13.75 -5.73
N LYS A 398 -7.01 14.15 -6.60
CA LYS A 398 -5.72 13.46 -6.78
C LYS A 398 -4.74 13.69 -5.62
N MET A 399 -4.94 14.73 -4.82
CA MET A 399 -4.02 15.10 -3.74
C MET A 399 -4.09 14.16 -2.53
N VAL A 400 -5.19 13.40 -2.41
CA VAL A 400 -5.39 12.47 -1.30
C VAL A 400 -5.24 11.05 -1.83
N GLU A 401 -4.29 10.31 -1.28
CA GLU A 401 -4.07 8.91 -1.66
C GLU A 401 -5.04 8.00 -0.89
N PRO A 402 -5.39 6.83 -1.44
CA PRO A 402 -6.25 5.88 -0.70
C PRO A 402 -5.72 5.52 0.68
N GLY A 403 -4.39 5.42 0.83
CA GLY A 403 -3.76 5.16 2.13
C GLY A 403 -4.03 6.25 3.16
N HIS A 404 -4.20 7.49 2.72
CA HIS A 404 -4.56 8.59 3.62
C HIS A 404 -5.94 8.38 4.25
N LEU A 405 -6.92 7.91 3.44
CA LEU A 405 -8.26 7.62 3.96
C LEU A 405 -8.24 6.44 4.92
N ASP A 406 -7.45 5.42 4.59
CA ASP A 406 -7.31 4.25 5.45
C ASP A 406 -6.81 4.67 6.84
N GLN A 407 -5.79 5.54 6.87
CA GLN A 407 -5.23 6.08 8.10
C GLN A 407 -6.28 6.85 8.92
N LEU A 408 -7.11 7.65 8.24
CA LEU A 408 -8.15 8.46 8.89
C LEU A 408 -9.25 7.63 9.53
N LEU A 409 -9.55 6.47 8.96
CA LEU A 409 -10.70 5.65 9.36
C LEU A 409 -10.38 4.70 10.52
N HIS A 410 -9.11 4.62 10.95
CA HIS A 410 -8.68 3.70 12.01
C HIS A 410 -8.00 4.46 13.15
N PRO A 411 -8.09 3.96 14.41
CA PRO A 411 -7.32 4.52 15.52
C PRO A 411 -5.83 4.39 15.25
N GLN A 412 -5.03 5.33 15.77
CA GLN A 412 -3.58 5.34 15.61
C GLN A 412 -2.92 5.54 16.97
N PHE A 413 -1.66 5.12 17.10
CA PHE A 413 -0.88 5.38 18.32
C PHE A 413 -0.51 6.86 18.38
N GLU A 414 -0.61 7.44 19.57
CA GLU A 414 -0.26 8.86 19.77
C GLU A 414 1.19 9.16 19.41
N ASN A 415 2.11 8.27 19.80
CA ASN A 415 3.54 8.50 19.59
C ASN A 415 4.24 7.16 19.27
N PRO A 416 4.29 6.79 17.99
CA PRO A 416 4.94 5.52 17.62
C PRO A 416 6.42 5.43 18.00
N SER A 417 7.13 6.54 18.05
CA SER A 417 8.56 6.51 18.41
C SER A 417 8.77 6.18 19.90
N ALA A 418 7.77 6.43 20.74
CA ALA A 418 7.87 6.18 22.18
C ALA A 418 7.81 4.69 22.55
N TYR A 419 7.21 3.84 21.68
CA TYR A 419 7.03 2.42 22.01
C TYR A 419 8.07 1.49 21.36
N LYS A 420 9.00 2.02 20.58
CA LYS A 420 9.93 1.19 19.79
C LYS A 420 10.70 0.16 20.61
N ASP A 421 11.07 0.50 21.84
CA ASP A 421 11.78 -0.40 22.73
C ASP A 421 10.89 -1.54 23.26
N GLN A 422 9.58 -1.43 23.10
CA GLN A 422 8.59 -2.38 23.59
C GLN A 422 8.04 -3.29 22.50
N VAL A 423 8.52 -3.19 21.27
CA VAL A 423 8.14 -4.09 20.18
C VAL A 423 8.75 -5.47 20.45
N ILE A 424 7.94 -6.48 20.65
CA ILE A 424 8.40 -7.83 21.03
C ILE A 424 8.24 -8.86 19.91
N ALA A 425 7.51 -8.53 18.84
CA ALA A 425 7.37 -9.40 17.67
C ALA A 425 6.82 -8.59 16.50
N THR A 426 6.96 -9.14 15.31
CA THR A 426 6.39 -8.55 14.09
C THR A 426 5.75 -9.66 13.27
N GLY A 427 4.47 -9.45 12.92
CA GLY A 427 3.73 -10.33 12.04
C GLY A 427 3.32 -9.62 10.78
N LEU A 428 2.34 -10.18 10.06
CA LEU A 428 1.80 -9.57 8.85
C LEU A 428 0.81 -8.46 9.22
N PRO A 429 0.88 -7.29 8.58
CA PRO A 429 -0.10 -6.22 8.79
C PRO A 429 -1.42 -6.54 8.08
N ALA A 430 -2.19 -7.44 8.67
CA ALA A 430 -3.36 -8.04 8.01
C ALA A 430 -4.57 -7.10 7.93
N SER A 431 -4.76 -6.25 8.94
CA SER A 431 -5.81 -5.22 8.90
C SER A 431 -5.31 -4.00 9.67
N PRO A 432 -5.41 -2.81 9.08
CA PRO A 432 -4.77 -1.63 9.65
C PRO A 432 -5.42 -1.13 10.92
N GLY A 433 -4.75 -0.17 11.56
CA GLY A 433 -5.20 0.47 12.78
C GLY A 433 -4.36 0.08 13.97
N ALA A 434 -4.71 0.63 15.11
CA ALA A 434 -4.03 0.37 16.38
C ALA A 434 -5.03 -0.20 17.39
N ALA A 435 -4.61 -1.18 18.16
CA ALA A 435 -5.47 -1.78 19.17
C ALA A 435 -4.71 -1.97 20.47
N VAL A 436 -5.38 -1.75 21.58
CA VAL A 436 -4.83 -1.94 22.92
C VAL A 436 -5.86 -2.69 23.76
N GLY A 437 -5.45 -3.75 24.41
CA GLY A 437 -6.36 -4.52 25.23
C GLY A 437 -5.68 -5.57 26.08
N GLN A 438 -6.50 -6.21 26.90
CA GLN A 438 -6.06 -7.32 27.75
C GLN A 438 -6.16 -8.62 26.95
N VAL A 439 -5.13 -9.44 27.04
CA VAL A 439 -5.04 -10.68 26.28
C VAL A 439 -6.11 -11.68 26.73
N VAL A 440 -6.86 -12.22 25.77
CA VAL A 440 -7.76 -13.35 25.98
C VAL A 440 -7.50 -14.40 24.90
N PHE A 441 -7.85 -15.66 25.18
CA PHE A 441 -7.44 -16.78 24.33
C PHE A 441 -8.59 -17.53 23.68
N THR A 442 -9.84 -17.21 24.05
CA THR A 442 -11.01 -17.84 23.44
C THR A 442 -12.04 -16.78 23.03
N ALA A 443 -12.84 -17.13 22.03
CA ALA A 443 -13.91 -16.24 21.57
C ALA A 443 -14.90 -15.98 22.72
N GLU A 444 -15.20 -17.01 23.51
CA GLU A 444 -16.12 -16.88 24.64
C GLU A 444 -15.59 -15.86 25.66
N ASP A 445 -14.31 -15.94 26.01
CA ASP A 445 -13.70 -14.98 26.94
C ASP A 445 -13.70 -13.57 26.37
N ALA A 446 -13.44 -13.42 25.06
CA ALA A 446 -13.47 -12.10 24.41
C ALA A 446 -14.86 -11.47 24.56
N GLU A 447 -15.91 -12.24 24.30
CA GLU A 447 -17.29 -11.76 24.44
C GLU A 447 -17.62 -11.41 25.86
N THR A 448 -17.26 -12.28 26.82
CA THR A 448 -17.55 -12.10 28.25
C THR A 448 -16.85 -10.85 28.80
N TRP A 449 -15.55 -10.70 28.51
CA TRP A 449 -14.78 -9.56 28.99
C TRP A 449 -15.24 -8.25 28.35
N HIS A 450 -15.60 -8.29 27.08
CA HIS A 450 -16.15 -7.11 26.40
C HIS A 450 -17.47 -6.66 27.04
N SER A 451 -18.32 -7.60 27.39
CA SER A 451 -19.62 -7.30 28.05
C SER A 451 -19.41 -6.67 29.42
N GLN A 452 -18.24 -6.91 30.05
CA GLN A 452 -17.86 -6.29 31.31
C GLN A 452 -17.21 -4.92 31.13
N GLY A 453 -17.14 -4.40 29.89
CA GLY A 453 -16.55 -3.12 29.58
C GLY A 453 -15.04 -3.12 29.40
N LYS A 454 -14.42 -4.30 29.28
CA LYS A 454 -12.97 -4.42 29.09
C LYS A 454 -12.61 -4.43 27.61
N SER A 455 -11.49 -3.76 27.26
CA SER A 455 -10.90 -3.85 25.93
C SER A 455 -10.00 -5.09 25.89
N VAL A 456 -10.20 -5.94 24.90
CA VAL A 456 -9.45 -7.21 24.81
C VAL A 456 -8.79 -7.39 23.46
N ILE A 457 -7.67 -8.11 23.46
CA ILE A 457 -6.99 -8.59 22.27
C ILE A 457 -7.19 -10.10 22.23
N LEU A 458 -7.83 -10.59 21.17
CA LEU A 458 -8.02 -12.04 21.00
C LEU A 458 -6.76 -12.64 20.39
N VAL A 459 -6.14 -13.56 21.11
CA VAL A 459 -4.90 -14.23 20.67
C VAL A 459 -5.21 -15.69 20.40
N ARG A 460 -5.02 -16.11 19.16
CA ARG A 460 -5.30 -17.49 18.75
C ARG A 460 -4.14 -18.03 17.93
N ALA A 461 -3.97 -19.34 17.89
CA ALA A 461 -3.06 -19.95 16.92
C ALA A 461 -3.56 -19.65 15.51
N GLU A 462 -4.85 -19.81 15.29
CA GLU A 462 -5.56 -19.36 14.08
C GLU A 462 -7.04 -19.23 14.43
N THR A 463 -7.79 -18.44 13.66
CA THR A 463 -9.22 -18.30 13.91
C THR A 463 -10.04 -19.17 12.96
N SER A 464 -11.25 -19.48 13.37
CA SER A 464 -12.23 -20.22 12.57
C SER A 464 -13.56 -19.44 12.58
N PRO A 465 -14.52 -19.83 11.74
CA PRO A 465 -15.83 -19.17 11.77
C PRO A 465 -16.51 -19.18 13.14
N GLU A 466 -16.18 -20.13 13.99
CA GLU A 466 -16.75 -20.19 15.35
C GLU A 466 -16.23 -19.06 16.24
N ASP A 467 -15.11 -18.46 15.89
CA ASP A 467 -14.51 -17.34 16.64
C ASP A 467 -15.11 -15.98 16.30
N VAL A 468 -16.03 -15.90 15.34
CA VAL A 468 -16.55 -14.64 14.80
C VAL A 468 -17.10 -13.72 15.91
N GLY A 469 -17.87 -14.27 16.87
CA GLY A 469 -18.40 -13.45 17.96
C GLY A 469 -17.31 -12.83 18.83
N GLY A 470 -16.27 -13.60 19.13
CA GLY A 470 -15.13 -13.10 19.89
C GLY A 470 -14.27 -12.12 19.12
N MET A 471 -14.12 -12.37 17.83
CA MET A 471 -13.40 -11.44 16.96
C MET A 471 -14.10 -10.09 16.88
N HIS A 472 -15.41 -10.11 16.81
CA HIS A 472 -16.21 -8.87 16.79
C HIS A 472 -16.09 -8.10 18.11
N ALA A 473 -16.07 -8.81 19.23
CA ALA A 473 -15.96 -8.20 20.56
C ALA A 473 -14.57 -7.63 20.84
N ALA A 474 -13.51 -8.21 20.25
CA ALA A 474 -12.13 -7.81 20.51
C ALA A 474 -11.79 -6.45 19.86
N ALA A 475 -10.91 -5.71 20.52
CA ALA A 475 -10.34 -4.48 19.93
C ALA A 475 -9.36 -4.81 18.79
N GLY A 476 -8.68 -5.94 18.89
CA GLY A 476 -7.73 -6.41 17.89
C GLY A 476 -7.53 -7.91 17.96
N ILE A 477 -6.98 -8.45 16.91
CA ILE A 477 -6.77 -9.89 16.73
C ILE A 477 -5.31 -10.16 16.41
N LEU A 478 -4.72 -11.15 17.11
CA LEU A 478 -3.35 -11.59 16.88
C LEU A 478 -3.36 -13.09 16.65
N THR A 479 -2.79 -13.55 15.53
CA THR A 479 -2.69 -14.99 15.27
C THR A 479 -1.26 -15.42 15.00
N GLU A 480 -0.96 -16.63 15.46
CA GLU A 480 0.34 -17.29 15.21
C GLU A 480 0.49 -17.67 13.74
N ARG A 481 -0.57 -18.17 13.14
CA ARG A 481 -0.61 -18.64 11.74
C ARG A 481 -1.63 -17.85 10.94
N GLY A 482 -1.48 -17.92 9.62
CA GLY A 482 -2.40 -17.31 8.67
C GLY A 482 -1.75 -16.18 7.88
N GLY A 483 -2.13 -16.12 6.61
CA GLY A 483 -1.65 -15.09 5.70
C GLY A 483 -2.61 -13.91 5.60
N MET A 484 -2.37 -13.05 4.62
CA MET A 484 -3.20 -11.86 4.36
C MET A 484 -4.62 -12.23 3.89
N THR A 485 -4.84 -13.46 3.45
CA THR A 485 -6.16 -13.95 3.03
C THR A 485 -6.74 -14.98 3.99
N SER A 486 -6.15 -15.14 5.17
CA SER A 486 -6.66 -16.05 6.20
C SER A 486 -8.02 -15.57 6.73
N HIS A 487 -8.72 -16.45 7.40
CA HIS A 487 -10.01 -16.13 8.00
C HIS A 487 -9.89 -14.90 8.92
N ALA A 488 -8.87 -14.86 9.77
CA ALA A 488 -8.67 -13.73 10.70
C ALA A 488 -8.48 -12.43 9.93
N ALA A 489 -7.63 -12.43 8.89
CA ALA A 489 -7.34 -11.23 8.11
C ALA A 489 -8.59 -10.72 7.38
N VAL A 490 -9.32 -11.60 6.71
CA VAL A 490 -10.49 -11.23 5.92
C VAL A 490 -11.61 -10.69 6.81
N VAL A 491 -11.91 -11.37 7.90
CA VAL A 491 -12.97 -10.95 8.81
C VAL A 491 -12.61 -9.62 9.49
N ALA A 492 -11.35 -9.49 9.94
CA ALA A 492 -10.89 -8.26 10.59
C ALA A 492 -10.99 -7.06 9.65
N ARG A 493 -10.56 -7.21 8.39
CA ARG A 493 -10.68 -6.15 7.39
C ARG A 493 -12.14 -5.80 7.12
N GLY A 494 -13.01 -6.81 7.09
CA GLY A 494 -14.43 -6.59 6.88
C GLY A 494 -15.06 -5.70 7.94
N TRP A 495 -14.56 -5.76 9.16
CA TRP A 495 -15.09 -4.98 10.28
C TRP A 495 -14.23 -3.77 10.64
N GLY A 496 -13.11 -3.56 9.96
CA GLY A 496 -12.19 -2.49 10.32
C GLY A 496 -11.48 -2.73 11.65
N LYS A 497 -11.31 -4.00 12.04
CA LYS A 497 -10.59 -4.39 13.26
C LYS A 497 -9.10 -4.52 12.97
N CYS A 498 -8.28 -4.01 13.88
CA CYS A 498 -6.84 -4.20 13.82
C CYS A 498 -6.50 -5.69 13.87
N CYS A 499 -5.65 -6.15 12.96
CA CYS A 499 -5.25 -7.56 12.95
C CYS A 499 -3.78 -7.70 12.55
N VAL A 500 -3.05 -8.46 13.37
CA VAL A 500 -1.70 -8.92 13.06
C VAL A 500 -1.78 -10.43 12.96
N SER A 501 -1.51 -10.97 11.77
CA SER A 501 -1.61 -12.41 11.54
C SER A 501 -0.26 -12.99 11.14
N GLY A 502 -0.17 -14.32 11.16
CA GLY A 502 1.04 -15.01 10.75
C GLY A 502 2.27 -14.58 11.53
N CYS A 503 2.12 -14.32 12.81
CA CYS A 503 3.21 -13.86 13.65
C CYS A 503 4.05 -15.05 14.13
N SER A 504 5.09 -15.38 13.38
CA SER A 504 5.92 -16.55 13.66
C SER A 504 6.68 -16.47 14.97
N GLY A 505 6.79 -15.27 15.52
CA GLY A 505 7.48 -15.04 16.79
C GLY A 505 6.68 -15.38 18.04
N ILE A 506 5.42 -15.85 17.86
CA ILE A 506 4.58 -16.19 19.00
C ILE A 506 4.26 -17.68 19.05
N ARG A 507 3.95 -18.16 20.24
CA ARG A 507 3.47 -19.54 20.47
C ARG A 507 2.30 -19.46 21.44
N VAL A 508 1.13 -19.85 20.97
CA VAL A 508 -0.12 -19.76 21.75
C VAL A 508 -0.43 -21.10 22.40
N ASN A 509 -0.73 -21.07 23.69
CA ASN A 509 -1.25 -22.23 24.42
C ASN A 509 -2.60 -21.81 25.04
N ASP A 510 -3.68 -22.08 24.33
CA ASP A 510 -5.00 -21.65 24.77
C ASP A 510 -5.54 -22.46 25.95
N ALA A 511 -5.06 -23.70 26.13
CA ALA A 511 -5.45 -24.51 27.28
C ALA A 511 -4.90 -23.94 28.59
N GLU A 512 -3.66 -23.46 28.56
CA GLU A 512 -3.04 -22.85 29.74
C GLU A 512 -3.27 -21.34 29.79
N LYS A 513 -3.87 -20.78 28.74
CA LYS A 513 -4.15 -19.34 28.61
C LYS A 513 -2.86 -18.52 28.76
N VAL A 514 -1.87 -18.88 27.97
CA VAL A 514 -0.60 -18.13 27.88
C VAL A 514 -0.17 -18.01 26.40
N VAL A 515 0.61 -16.98 26.12
CA VAL A 515 1.29 -16.83 24.83
C VAL A 515 2.74 -16.43 25.08
N LYS A 516 3.66 -17.11 24.40
CA LYS A 516 5.09 -16.77 24.44
C LYS A 516 5.40 -15.91 23.21
N ILE A 517 5.91 -14.71 23.44
CA ILE A 517 6.24 -13.74 22.39
C ILE A 517 7.68 -13.30 22.62
N GLY A 518 8.59 -13.79 21.76
CA GLY A 518 10.02 -13.58 21.99
C GLY A 518 10.43 -14.20 23.31
N GLY A 519 11.07 -13.45 24.19
CA GLY A 519 11.43 -13.90 25.55
C GLY A 519 10.35 -13.63 26.59
N ASN A 520 9.18 -13.10 26.18
CA ASN A 520 8.13 -12.70 27.10
C ASN A 520 7.02 -13.76 27.16
N VAL A 521 6.47 -13.96 28.35
CA VAL A 521 5.33 -14.83 28.58
C VAL A 521 4.17 -13.95 29.04
N LEU A 522 3.06 -13.93 28.29
CA LEU A 522 1.88 -13.14 28.61
C LEU A 522 0.74 -14.08 29.00
N ARG A 523 0.12 -13.79 30.13
CA ARG A 523 -1.02 -14.54 30.65
C ARG A 523 -2.30 -13.77 30.40
N GLU A 524 -3.43 -14.45 30.44
CA GLU A 524 -4.74 -13.84 30.30
C GLU A 524 -4.87 -12.61 31.21
N GLY A 525 -5.34 -11.51 30.64
CA GLY A 525 -5.54 -10.25 31.35
C GLY A 525 -4.39 -9.27 31.28
N GLU A 526 -3.22 -9.70 30.82
CA GLU A 526 -2.09 -8.77 30.66
C GLU A 526 -2.29 -7.88 29.42
N TRP A 527 -1.77 -6.65 29.47
CA TRP A 527 -1.96 -5.66 28.42
C TRP A 527 -1.02 -5.87 27.23
N LEU A 528 -1.58 -5.74 26.06
CA LEU A 528 -0.85 -5.87 24.79
C LEU A 528 -1.38 -4.84 23.82
N SER A 529 -0.49 -4.34 22.95
CA SER A 529 -0.84 -3.39 21.90
C SER A 529 -0.45 -3.97 20.55
N LEU A 530 -1.27 -3.72 19.52
CA LEU A 530 -1.03 -4.18 18.16
C LEU A 530 -1.06 -3.00 17.20
N ASN A 531 -0.07 -2.95 16.30
CA ASN A 531 -0.11 -2.01 15.17
C ASN A 531 -0.43 -2.81 13.91
N GLY A 532 -1.68 -2.76 13.49
CA GLY A 532 -2.15 -3.50 12.31
C GLY A 532 -1.61 -2.96 11.01
N SER A 533 -1.11 -1.73 11.01
CA SER A 533 -0.53 -1.12 9.80
C SER A 533 0.92 -1.54 9.56
N THR A 534 1.66 -1.86 10.62
CA THR A 534 3.06 -2.28 10.52
C THR A 534 3.28 -3.76 10.83
N GLY A 535 2.33 -4.40 11.51
CA GLY A 535 2.48 -5.78 11.99
C GLY A 535 3.18 -5.90 13.32
N GLU A 536 3.46 -4.79 13.99
CA GLU A 536 4.18 -4.79 15.27
C GLU A 536 3.30 -5.24 16.43
N VAL A 537 3.86 -6.10 17.28
CA VAL A 537 3.26 -6.53 18.55
C VAL A 537 4.05 -5.83 19.67
N ILE A 538 3.35 -5.07 20.50
CA ILE A 538 3.97 -4.12 21.43
C ILE A 538 3.53 -4.45 22.87
N LEU A 539 4.50 -4.55 23.76
CA LEU A 539 4.24 -4.87 25.16
C LEU A 539 3.55 -3.69 25.85
N GLY A 540 2.54 -3.98 26.67
CA GLY A 540 1.88 -3.00 27.54
C GLY A 540 0.75 -2.25 26.88
N LYS A 541 0.25 -1.26 27.61
CA LYS A 541 -0.90 -0.43 27.23
C LYS A 541 -0.39 0.89 26.64
N GLN A 542 -0.36 1.00 25.33
CA GLN A 542 0.16 2.18 24.64
C GLN A 542 -0.96 3.19 24.38
N PRO A 543 -0.70 4.50 24.50
CA PRO A 543 -1.75 5.51 24.26
C PRO A 543 -2.23 5.54 22.81
N LEU A 544 -3.53 5.66 22.61
CA LEU A 544 -4.19 5.74 21.30
C LEU A 544 -4.81 7.10 21.04
N SER A 545 -4.78 7.53 19.77
CA SER A 545 -5.59 8.63 19.27
C SER A 545 -6.81 8.04 18.56
N PRO A 546 -8.02 8.50 18.83
CA PRO A 546 -9.20 8.03 18.11
C PRO A 546 -9.16 8.48 16.64
N PRO A 547 -9.96 7.86 15.75
CA PRO A 547 -10.03 8.33 14.36
C PRO A 547 -10.38 9.81 14.31
N ALA A 548 -9.59 10.59 13.55
CA ALA A 548 -9.76 12.04 13.47
C ALA A 548 -10.67 12.41 12.29
N LEU A 549 -11.97 12.14 12.43
CA LEU A 549 -12.96 12.48 11.41
C LEU A 549 -13.27 13.96 11.47
N SER A 550 -13.07 14.67 10.36
CA SER A 550 -13.29 16.10 10.26
C SER A 550 -14.43 16.41 9.31
N GLY A 551 -14.98 17.63 9.39
CA GLY A 551 -15.95 18.11 8.41
C GLY A 551 -15.36 18.21 7.01
N ASP A 552 -14.05 18.36 6.92
CA ASP A 552 -13.33 18.39 5.64
C ASP A 552 -13.46 17.08 4.89
N LEU A 553 -13.46 15.95 5.61
CA LEU A 553 -13.63 14.63 4.98
C LEU A 553 -15.00 14.53 4.28
N GLY A 554 -16.05 15.00 4.94
CA GLY A 554 -17.39 15.02 4.31
C GLY A 554 -17.42 15.87 3.06
N THR A 555 -16.83 17.06 3.10
CA THR A 555 -16.73 17.95 1.95
C THR A 555 -15.95 17.28 0.81
N PHE A 556 -14.79 16.72 1.13
CA PHE A 556 -13.93 16.04 0.15
C PHE A 556 -14.67 14.87 -0.50
N MET A 557 -15.33 14.04 0.31
CA MET A 557 -16.03 12.86 -0.22
C MET A 557 -17.24 13.26 -1.07
N SER A 558 -17.86 14.41 -0.82
CA SER A 558 -18.92 14.89 -1.68
C SER A 558 -18.40 15.23 -3.08
N TRP A 559 -17.19 15.78 -3.16
CA TRP A 559 -16.54 16.04 -4.46
C TRP A 559 -16.22 14.74 -5.19
N VAL A 560 -15.75 13.75 -4.42
CA VAL A 560 -15.48 12.40 -4.96
C VAL A 560 -16.73 11.80 -5.58
N ASP A 561 -17.86 11.87 -4.87
CA ASP A 561 -19.12 11.30 -5.36
C ASP A 561 -19.65 12.05 -6.59
N ASP A 562 -19.40 13.35 -6.71
CA ASP A 562 -19.82 14.13 -7.90
C ASP A 562 -19.06 13.70 -9.15
N VAL A 563 -17.85 13.20 -9.00
CA VAL A 563 -16.98 12.86 -10.14
C VAL A 563 -17.10 11.39 -10.56
N ARG A 564 -17.18 10.48 -9.60
CA ARG A 564 -17.17 9.03 -9.92
C ARG A 564 -18.43 8.60 -10.65
N LYS A 565 -18.27 7.63 -11.55
CA LYS A 565 -19.41 7.00 -12.27
C LYS A 565 -19.70 5.61 -11.70
N LEU A 566 -18.67 4.89 -11.32
CA LEU A 566 -18.80 3.55 -10.75
C LEU A 566 -19.50 3.64 -9.39
N LYS A 567 -20.55 2.83 -9.20
CA LYS A 567 -21.22 2.75 -7.91
C LYS A 567 -20.38 1.92 -6.94
N VAL A 568 -20.49 2.25 -5.66
CA VAL A 568 -19.79 1.51 -4.61
C VAL A 568 -20.84 0.95 -3.63
N LEU A 569 -20.90 -0.37 -3.59
CA LEU A 569 -21.78 -1.12 -2.70
C LEU A 569 -20.90 -1.78 -1.61
N ALA A 570 -21.54 -2.43 -0.67
CA ALA A 570 -20.82 -3.07 0.43
C ALA A 570 -21.15 -4.55 0.56
N ASN A 571 -20.18 -5.30 1.09
CA ASN A 571 -20.36 -6.67 1.54
C ASN A 571 -20.78 -6.59 3.01
N ALA A 572 -21.98 -7.01 3.34
CA ALA A 572 -22.50 -6.90 4.71
C ALA A 572 -23.44 -8.07 4.99
N ASP A 573 -23.24 -8.69 6.13
CA ASP A 573 -23.97 -9.92 6.51
C ASP A 573 -24.90 -9.71 7.70
N THR A 574 -24.83 -8.55 8.37
CA THR A 574 -25.67 -8.21 9.52
C THR A 574 -26.29 -6.83 9.33
N PRO A 575 -27.40 -6.53 10.04
CA PRO A 575 -27.94 -5.17 9.99
C PRO A 575 -26.96 -4.10 10.45
N GLU A 576 -26.11 -4.42 11.42
CA GLU A 576 -25.07 -3.50 11.93
C GLU A 576 -24.04 -3.18 10.86
N ASP A 577 -23.57 -4.20 10.14
CA ASP A 577 -22.63 -4.03 9.03
C ASP A 577 -23.27 -3.21 7.90
N ALA A 578 -24.55 -3.48 7.60
CA ALA A 578 -25.28 -2.77 6.57
C ALA A 578 -25.39 -1.28 6.92
N LEU A 579 -25.69 -0.97 8.17
CA LEU A 579 -25.79 0.43 8.62
C LEU A 579 -24.43 1.11 8.57
N ALA A 580 -23.38 0.44 9.01
CA ALA A 580 -22.01 0.98 8.92
C ALA A 580 -21.63 1.28 7.46
N ALA A 581 -21.99 0.37 6.55
CA ALA A 581 -21.74 0.55 5.12
C ALA A 581 -22.48 1.78 4.59
N ARG A 582 -23.75 1.91 4.94
CA ARG A 582 -24.56 3.05 4.51
C ARG A 582 -23.99 4.36 5.02
N ASN A 583 -23.56 4.40 6.28
CA ASN A 583 -22.94 5.58 6.88
C ASN A 583 -21.61 5.94 6.19
N ASN A 584 -20.92 4.96 5.63
CA ASN A 584 -19.69 5.20 4.86
C ASN A 584 -19.93 5.55 3.40
N GLY A 585 -21.21 5.65 3.00
CA GLY A 585 -21.58 6.07 1.66
C GLY A 585 -21.86 4.95 0.67
N ALA A 586 -22.04 3.72 1.15
CA ALA A 586 -22.42 2.61 0.26
C ALA A 586 -23.80 2.84 -0.34
N GLU A 587 -23.95 2.46 -1.61
CA GLU A 587 -25.17 2.66 -2.39
C GLU A 587 -26.05 1.40 -2.43
N GLY A 588 -25.77 0.44 -1.57
CA GLY A 588 -26.51 -0.82 -1.47
C GLY A 588 -25.60 -1.91 -0.94
N ILE A 589 -26.12 -3.13 -0.91
CA ILE A 589 -25.34 -4.32 -0.56
C ILE A 589 -25.14 -5.15 -1.83
N GLY A 590 -23.87 -5.34 -2.22
CA GLY A 590 -23.50 -6.15 -3.39
C GLY A 590 -23.26 -7.61 -3.03
N LEU A 591 -23.08 -7.91 -1.74
CA LEU A 591 -22.93 -9.28 -1.26
C LEU A 591 -23.40 -9.40 0.18
N CYS A 592 -24.40 -10.23 0.38
CA CYS A 592 -24.79 -10.69 1.72
C CYS A 592 -24.59 -12.20 1.73
N ARG A 593 -23.66 -12.67 2.56
CA ARG A 593 -23.28 -14.09 2.63
C ARG A 593 -24.12 -14.78 3.68
N THR A 594 -25.05 -15.63 3.25
CA THR A 594 -25.99 -16.28 4.17
C THR A 594 -25.32 -17.30 5.08
N GLU A 595 -24.19 -17.86 4.67
CA GLU A 595 -23.47 -18.82 5.54
C GLU A 595 -22.97 -18.16 6.83
N HIS A 596 -22.63 -16.88 6.81
CA HIS A 596 -22.17 -16.17 8.01
C HIS A 596 -23.31 -15.99 9.02
N MET A 597 -24.53 -15.89 8.55
CA MET A 597 -25.70 -15.74 9.42
C MET A 597 -25.94 -16.97 10.32
N PHE A 598 -25.55 -18.14 9.80
CA PHE A 598 -25.76 -19.40 10.53
C PHE A 598 -24.87 -19.54 11.77
N PHE A 599 -23.77 -18.77 11.83
CA PHE A 599 -22.86 -18.81 12.99
C PHE A 599 -23.24 -17.83 14.10
N ALA A 600 -24.34 -17.11 13.96
CA ALA A 600 -24.69 -16.02 14.89
C ALA A 600 -25.15 -16.49 16.26
N SER A 601 -25.61 -17.74 16.40
CA SER A 601 -26.03 -18.30 17.71
C SER A 601 -25.88 -19.81 17.72
N ASP A 602 -25.80 -20.38 18.92
CA ASP A 602 -25.66 -21.82 19.08
C ASP A 602 -26.89 -22.57 18.53
N GLU A 603 -28.09 -22.01 18.69
CA GLU A 603 -29.30 -22.61 18.15
C GLU A 603 -29.28 -22.72 16.65
N ARG A 604 -28.76 -21.68 15.97
CA ARG A 604 -28.62 -21.68 14.52
C ARG A 604 -27.62 -22.72 14.05
N ILE A 605 -26.45 -22.78 14.69
CA ILE A 605 -25.39 -23.75 14.34
C ILE A 605 -25.93 -25.17 14.51
N LYS A 606 -26.66 -25.40 15.62
CA LYS A 606 -27.27 -26.69 15.93
C LYS A 606 -28.25 -27.12 14.81
N ALA A 607 -29.14 -26.22 14.42
CA ALA A 607 -30.11 -26.50 13.34
C ALA A 607 -29.41 -26.75 12.00
N VAL A 608 -28.33 -26.02 11.68
CA VAL A 608 -27.54 -26.24 10.46
C VAL A 608 -26.89 -27.64 10.50
N ARG A 609 -26.32 -28.00 11.63
CA ARG A 609 -25.72 -29.33 11.81
C ARG A 609 -26.77 -30.44 11.65
N GLN A 610 -27.94 -30.26 12.21
CA GLN A 610 -29.07 -31.20 12.06
C GLN A 610 -29.48 -31.34 10.60
N MET A 611 -29.54 -30.22 9.88
CA MET A 611 -29.82 -30.19 8.44
C MET A 611 -28.80 -30.99 7.64
N ILE A 612 -27.52 -30.78 7.94
CA ILE A 612 -26.41 -31.46 7.23
C ILE A 612 -26.42 -32.96 7.50
N MET A 613 -26.65 -33.35 8.75
CA MET A 613 -26.61 -34.73 9.16
C MET A 613 -27.92 -35.51 8.87
N ALA A 614 -28.98 -34.81 8.45
CA ALA A 614 -30.26 -35.42 8.22
C ALA A 614 -30.19 -36.53 7.16
N PRO A 615 -30.51 -37.79 7.54
CA PRO A 615 -30.47 -38.89 6.55
C PRO A 615 -31.67 -38.90 5.62
N THR A 616 -32.76 -38.20 5.94
CA THR A 616 -33.97 -38.15 5.11
C THR A 616 -34.38 -36.72 4.81
N VAL A 617 -35.18 -36.55 3.74
CA VAL A 617 -35.74 -35.24 3.37
C VAL A 617 -36.62 -34.69 4.49
N GLU A 618 -37.38 -35.54 5.19
CA GLU A 618 -38.28 -35.12 6.24
C GLU A 618 -37.52 -34.51 7.42
N LEU A 619 -36.42 -35.14 7.83
CA LEU A 619 -35.60 -34.62 8.94
C LEU A 619 -34.87 -33.34 8.53
N ARG A 620 -34.42 -33.27 7.26
CA ARG A 620 -33.78 -32.05 6.73
C ARG A 620 -34.81 -30.90 6.74
N GLN A 621 -36.05 -31.19 6.30
CA GLN A 621 -37.08 -30.15 6.26
C GLN A 621 -37.41 -29.66 7.69
N GLN A 622 -37.39 -30.52 8.70
CA GLN A 622 -37.59 -30.11 10.09
C GLN A 622 -36.50 -29.12 10.52
N ALA A 623 -35.24 -29.38 10.21
CA ALA A 623 -34.14 -28.49 10.52
C ALA A 623 -34.26 -27.15 9.77
N LEU A 624 -34.64 -27.22 8.50
CA LEU A 624 -34.85 -26.01 7.66
C LEU A 624 -36.01 -25.16 8.19
N ASP A 625 -37.08 -25.81 8.70
CA ASP A 625 -38.23 -25.10 9.29
C ASP A 625 -37.81 -24.36 10.57
N ARG A 626 -36.83 -24.86 11.31
CA ARG A 626 -36.25 -24.13 12.45
C ARG A 626 -35.38 -22.95 12.04
N LEU A 627 -34.69 -23.06 10.90
CA LEU A 627 -33.80 -21.99 10.38
C LEU A 627 -34.58 -20.84 9.72
N LEU A 628 -35.76 -21.14 9.15
CA LEU A 628 -36.53 -20.16 8.39
C LEU A 628 -36.80 -18.87 9.18
N PRO A 629 -37.31 -18.92 10.43
CA PRO A 629 -37.56 -17.68 11.18
C PRO A 629 -36.29 -16.85 11.41
N TYR A 630 -35.16 -17.49 11.64
CA TYR A 630 -33.87 -16.79 11.82
C TYR A 630 -33.46 -16.06 10.55
N GLN A 631 -33.54 -16.78 9.42
CA GLN A 631 -33.18 -16.19 8.12
C GLN A 631 -34.11 -15.03 7.77
N ARG A 632 -35.39 -15.21 7.98
CA ARG A 632 -36.38 -14.16 7.71
C ARG A 632 -36.09 -12.91 8.55
N SER A 633 -35.80 -13.09 9.82
CA SER A 633 -35.46 -11.99 10.74
C SER A 633 -34.17 -11.28 10.29
N ASP A 634 -33.17 -12.04 9.89
CA ASP A 634 -31.89 -11.49 9.39
C ASP A 634 -32.15 -10.59 8.17
N PHE A 635 -32.91 -11.09 7.21
CA PHE A 635 -33.20 -10.34 5.98
C PHE A 635 -34.04 -9.11 6.28
N GLU A 636 -35.00 -9.19 7.20
CA GLU A 636 -35.81 -8.03 7.61
C GLU A 636 -34.91 -6.92 8.13
N GLY A 637 -33.94 -7.25 8.99
CA GLY A 637 -33.02 -6.27 9.55
C GLY A 637 -32.14 -5.61 8.48
N ILE A 638 -31.66 -6.40 7.52
CA ILE A 638 -30.82 -5.87 6.44
C ILE A 638 -31.64 -4.98 5.49
N PHE A 639 -32.86 -5.41 5.12
CA PHE A 639 -33.72 -4.61 4.27
C PHE A 639 -34.08 -3.28 4.94
N ARG A 640 -34.33 -3.29 6.25
CA ARG A 640 -34.62 -2.07 7.01
C ARG A 640 -33.41 -1.11 6.98
N ALA A 641 -32.23 -1.62 7.18
CA ALA A 641 -31.00 -0.82 7.16
C ALA A 641 -30.75 -0.22 5.75
N MET A 642 -31.17 -0.93 4.72
CA MET A 642 -30.95 -0.55 3.32
C MET A 642 -32.21 0.01 2.65
N ASP A 643 -33.09 0.65 3.40
CA ASP A 643 -34.33 1.25 2.88
C ASP A 643 -34.01 2.10 1.65
N GLY A 644 -34.62 1.77 0.51
CA GLY A 644 -34.45 2.48 -0.77
C GLY A 644 -33.27 2.02 -1.62
N LEU A 645 -32.47 1.08 -1.11
CA LEU A 645 -31.25 0.60 -1.78
C LEU A 645 -31.34 -0.89 -2.09
N SER A 646 -30.63 -1.34 -3.11
CA SER A 646 -30.62 -2.76 -3.46
C SER A 646 -29.83 -3.59 -2.48
N VAL A 647 -30.29 -4.84 -2.27
CA VAL A 647 -29.61 -5.82 -1.43
C VAL A 647 -29.48 -7.12 -2.22
N THR A 648 -28.23 -7.50 -2.50
CA THR A 648 -27.91 -8.74 -3.20
C THR A 648 -27.59 -9.82 -2.18
N ILE A 649 -28.41 -10.86 -2.12
CA ILE A 649 -28.29 -11.96 -1.16
C ILE A 649 -27.79 -13.19 -1.91
N ARG A 650 -26.63 -13.71 -1.49
CA ARG A 650 -26.09 -14.91 -2.07
C ARG A 650 -26.64 -16.13 -1.30
N LEU A 651 -27.18 -17.08 -2.01
CA LEU A 651 -27.65 -18.34 -1.43
C LEU A 651 -26.44 -19.07 -0.85
N LEU A 652 -26.71 -20.04 0.05
CA LEU A 652 -25.68 -20.74 0.81
C LEU A 652 -24.55 -21.24 -0.08
N ASP A 653 -23.34 -20.94 0.30
CA ASP A 653 -22.14 -21.30 -0.46
C ASP A 653 -21.14 -22.20 0.30
N UNK A 654 -20.97 -22.25 1.44
CA UNK A 654 -20.10 -22.89 2.21
C UNK A 654 -20.33 -24.30 2.09
N PRO A 655 -19.20 -24.89 2.02
CA PRO A 655 -19.26 -26.36 2.07
C PRO A 655 -19.84 -26.84 3.39
N SER A 656 -20.63 -27.87 3.30
CA SER A 656 -21.29 -28.43 4.49
C SER A 656 -20.30 -28.77 5.61
N THR A 657 -19.13 -29.25 5.27
CA THR A 657 -18.09 -29.65 6.22
C THR A 657 -17.61 -28.50 7.11
N ARG A 658 -17.75 -27.25 6.64
CA ARG A 658 -17.33 -26.08 7.44
C ARG A 658 -18.25 -25.80 8.63
N PHE A 659 -19.44 -26.35 8.62
CA PHE A 659 -20.38 -26.21 9.73
C PHE A 659 -20.24 -27.32 10.76
N LEU A 660 -19.51 -28.37 10.44
CA LEU A 660 -19.32 -29.50 11.35
C LEU A 660 -18.22 -29.18 12.36
N PRO A 661 -18.34 -29.65 13.59
CA PRO A 661 -17.38 -29.33 14.63
C PRO A 661 -16.03 -30.01 14.39
N GLU A 662 -15.00 -29.37 14.88
CA GLU A 662 -13.67 -29.95 14.97
C GLU A 662 -13.62 -30.71 16.30
N GLY A 663 -13.00 -31.87 16.32
CA GLY A 663 -12.84 -32.65 17.56
C GLY A 663 -13.83 -33.80 17.71
N ASN A 664 -14.50 -33.85 18.84
CA ASN A 664 -15.33 -35.04 19.19
C ASN A 664 -16.70 -35.04 18.46
N VAL A 665 -16.64 -35.43 17.19
CA VAL A 665 -17.83 -35.48 16.33
C VAL A 665 -18.89 -36.46 16.90
N GLU A 666 -18.46 -37.59 17.48
CA GLU A 666 -19.36 -38.60 17.98
C GLU A 666 -20.27 -38.09 19.10
N GLU A 667 -19.74 -37.30 20.04
CA GLU A 667 -20.50 -36.74 21.14
C GLU A 667 -21.57 -35.76 20.64
N ILE A 668 -21.17 -34.89 19.68
CA ILE A 668 -22.09 -33.91 19.09
C ILE A 668 -23.20 -34.62 18.30
N VAL A 669 -22.83 -35.65 17.53
CA VAL A 669 -23.83 -36.45 16.81
C VAL A 669 -24.81 -37.13 17.77
N ARG A 670 -24.29 -37.68 18.86
CA ARG A 670 -25.13 -38.31 19.87
C ARG A 670 -26.19 -37.34 20.44
N GLU A 671 -25.74 -36.13 20.80
CA GLU A 671 -26.63 -35.09 21.33
C GLU A 671 -27.68 -34.67 20.30
N LEU A 672 -27.25 -34.38 19.06
CA LEU A 672 -28.16 -33.94 17.99
C LEU A 672 -29.16 -35.01 17.62
N CYS A 673 -28.75 -36.29 17.58
CA CYS A 673 -29.65 -37.41 17.25
C CYS A 673 -30.67 -37.67 18.37
N SER A 674 -30.27 -37.47 19.64
CA SER A 674 -31.19 -37.64 20.76
C SER A 674 -32.31 -36.60 20.68
N GLU A 675 -32.06 -35.42 20.19
CA GLU A 675 -33.04 -34.34 20.04
C GLU A 675 -33.96 -34.53 18.82
N THR A 676 -33.47 -35.12 17.75
CA THR A 676 -34.22 -35.24 16.49
C THR A 676 -34.79 -36.62 16.24
N GLY A 677 -34.36 -37.63 17.02
CA GLY A 677 -34.76 -39.00 16.82
C GLY A 677 -34.05 -39.68 15.66
N ALA A 678 -33.05 -39.05 15.07
CA ALA A 678 -32.26 -39.63 13.97
C ALA A 678 -31.32 -40.74 14.48
N ASN A 679 -31.05 -41.74 13.64
CA ASN A 679 -30.13 -42.81 13.96
C ASN A 679 -28.68 -42.31 13.95
N GLN A 680 -27.94 -42.61 15.03
CA GLN A 680 -26.54 -42.13 15.16
C GLN A 680 -25.62 -42.71 14.08
N GLU A 681 -25.81 -44.01 13.79
CA GLU A 681 -24.96 -44.67 12.77
C GLU A 681 -25.20 -44.07 11.39
N ASP A 682 -26.45 -43.76 11.04
CA ASP A 682 -26.80 -43.13 9.78
C ASP A 682 -26.24 -41.72 9.69
N ALA A 683 -26.28 -40.95 10.79
CA ALA A 683 -25.71 -39.59 10.83
C ALA A 683 -24.20 -39.61 10.69
N LEU A 684 -23.50 -40.51 11.37
CA LEU A 684 -22.05 -40.67 11.25
C LEU A 684 -21.64 -41.09 9.84
N ALA A 685 -22.40 -42.04 9.25
CA ALA A 685 -22.14 -42.47 7.87
C ALA A 685 -22.30 -41.33 6.87
N ARG A 686 -23.29 -40.46 7.10
CA ARG A 686 -23.52 -39.31 6.26
C ARG A 686 -22.39 -38.29 6.39
N ILE A 687 -21.88 -38.02 7.60
CA ILE A 687 -20.75 -37.12 7.81
C ILE A 687 -19.51 -37.64 7.07
N GLU A 688 -19.26 -38.94 7.21
CA GLU A 688 -18.15 -39.58 6.52
C GLU A 688 -18.27 -39.45 4.98
N LYS A 689 -19.50 -39.65 4.48
CA LYS A 689 -19.80 -39.52 3.06
C LYS A 689 -19.61 -38.11 2.53
N LEU A 690 -19.85 -37.09 3.38
CA LEU A 690 -19.70 -35.68 3.03
C LEU A 690 -18.26 -35.20 3.13
N SER A 691 -17.37 -35.99 3.73
CA SER A 691 -15.95 -35.63 3.83
C SER A 691 -15.33 -35.52 2.43
N GLU A 692 -14.63 -34.41 2.21
CA GLU A 692 -14.06 -34.11 0.91
C GLU A 692 -12.57 -33.82 1.02
N VAL A 693 -11.80 -34.22 0.04
CA VAL A 693 -10.37 -33.94 -0.03
C VAL A 693 -10.14 -32.46 -0.34
N ASN A 694 -10.96 -31.88 -1.22
CA ASN A 694 -10.88 -30.48 -1.58
C ASN A 694 -12.29 -29.86 -1.58
N PRO A 695 -12.76 -29.44 -0.42
CA PRO A 695 -14.12 -28.88 -0.31
C PRO A 695 -14.39 -27.67 -1.17
N MET A 696 -13.36 -26.84 -1.44
CA MET A 696 -13.54 -25.62 -2.24
C MET A 696 -13.91 -25.92 -3.69
N LEU A 697 -13.53 -27.08 -4.19
CA LEU A 697 -13.87 -27.53 -5.55
C LEU A 697 -14.99 -28.57 -5.55
N GLY A 698 -15.60 -28.82 -4.41
CA GLY A 698 -16.52 -29.91 -4.17
C GLY A 698 -17.99 -29.55 -4.09
N PHE A 699 -18.63 -30.14 -3.10
CA PHE A 699 -20.08 -30.13 -2.93
C PHE A 699 -20.49 -28.87 -2.13
N ARG A 700 -20.64 -27.78 -2.84
CA ARG A 700 -21.05 -26.49 -2.26
C ARG A 700 -21.80 -25.63 -3.28
N GLY A 701 -22.28 -24.47 -2.85
CA GLY A 701 -22.91 -23.51 -3.74
C GLY A 701 -24.17 -24.06 -4.41
N CYS A 702 -24.36 -23.81 -5.69
CA CYS A 702 -25.55 -24.26 -6.42
C CYS A 702 -25.64 -25.78 -6.48
N ARG A 703 -24.51 -26.49 -6.32
CA ARG A 703 -24.51 -27.96 -6.30
C ARG A 703 -25.34 -28.47 -5.12
N LEU A 704 -25.24 -27.77 -3.95
CA LEU A 704 -26.10 -28.06 -2.78
C LEU A 704 -27.56 -27.73 -3.08
N GLY A 705 -27.82 -26.55 -3.66
CA GLY A 705 -29.18 -26.10 -3.93
C GLY A 705 -29.92 -26.97 -4.96
N ILE A 706 -29.15 -27.53 -5.88
CA ILE A 706 -29.72 -28.47 -6.89
C ILE A 706 -29.98 -29.85 -6.27
N SER A 707 -29.02 -30.34 -5.49
CA SER A 707 -29.11 -31.66 -4.87
C SER A 707 -30.14 -31.69 -3.72
N TYR A 708 -30.25 -30.57 -3.01
CA TYR A 708 -31.22 -30.41 -1.90
C TYR A 708 -32.09 -29.18 -2.17
N PRO A 709 -33.07 -29.29 -3.07
CA PRO A 709 -33.89 -28.13 -3.45
C PRO A 709 -34.60 -27.44 -2.29
N GLU A 710 -34.91 -28.18 -1.25
CA GLU A 710 -35.58 -27.65 -0.07
C GLU A 710 -34.76 -26.57 0.63
N LEU A 711 -33.43 -26.61 0.49
CA LEU A 711 -32.52 -25.58 1.03
C LEU A 711 -32.75 -24.25 0.29
N THR A 712 -32.72 -24.28 -1.03
CA THR A 712 -32.99 -23.08 -1.87
C THR A 712 -34.40 -22.58 -1.61
N GLU A 713 -35.39 -23.48 -1.49
CA GLU A 713 -36.77 -23.12 -1.20
C GLU A 713 -36.88 -22.36 0.11
N MET A 714 -36.20 -22.84 1.17
CA MET A 714 -36.23 -22.18 2.47
C MET A 714 -35.64 -20.77 2.39
N GLN A 715 -34.47 -20.63 1.79
CA GLN A 715 -33.82 -19.33 1.70
C GLN A 715 -34.61 -18.34 0.85
N ALA A 716 -35.12 -18.77 -0.31
CA ALA A 716 -35.95 -17.92 -1.15
C ALA A 716 -37.24 -17.50 -0.43
N ARG A 717 -37.88 -18.43 0.26
CA ARG A 717 -39.07 -18.15 1.06
C ARG A 717 -38.77 -17.09 2.12
N ALA A 718 -37.69 -17.27 2.87
CA ALA A 718 -37.28 -16.28 3.89
C ALA A 718 -37.05 -14.89 3.31
N ILE A 719 -36.37 -14.81 2.14
CA ILE A 719 -36.12 -13.55 1.46
C ILE A 719 -37.43 -12.85 1.08
N PHE A 720 -38.33 -13.57 0.42
CA PHE A 720 -39.58 -12.97 -0.07
C PHE A 720 -40.52 -12.62 1.07
N GLU A 721 -40.64 -13.46 2.10
CA GLU A 721 -41.42 -13.15 3.27
C GLU A 721 -40.90 -11.91 4.00
N ALA A 722 -39.57 -11.80 4.15
CA ALA A 722 -38.95 -10.63 4.78
C ALA A 722 -39.19 -9.37 3.92
N ALA A 723 -39.06 -9.48 2.60
CA ALA A 723 -39.26 -8.35 1.69
C ALA A 723 -40.70 -7.82 1.79
N ILE A 724 -41.69 -8.73 1.83
CA ILE A 724 -43.11 -8.34 1.94
C ILE A 724 -43.37 -7.71 3.31
N ALA A 725 -42.86 -8.33 4.41
CA ALA A 725 -43.05 -7.81 5.76
C ALA A 725 -42.50 -6.37 5.86
N MET A 726 -41.32 -6.12 5.30
CA MET A 726 -40.72 -4.78 5.38
C MET A 726 -41.45 -3.79 4.47
N THR A 727 -41.89 -4.22 3.28
CA THR A 727 -42.70 -3.39 2.41
C THR A 727 -43.99 -2.97 3.12
N ASN A 728 -44.61 -3.86 3.84
CA ASN A 728 -45.85 -3.59 4.64
C ASN A 728 -45.57 -2.58 5.77
N GLN A 729 -44.32 -2.45 6.20
CA GLN A 729 -43.92 -1.47 7.22
C GLN A 729 -43.45 -0.14 6.60
N GLY A 730 -43.54 0.01 5.28
CA GLY A 730 -43.19 1.25 4.61
C GLY A 730 -41.72 1.32 4.14
N VAL A 731 -40.97 0.23 4.23
CA VAL A 731 -39.60 0.16 3.75
C VAL A 731 -39.59 -0.12 2.24
N GLN A 732 -38.76 0.60 1.49
CA GLN A 732 -38.58 0.35 0.06
C GLN A 732 -37.51 -0.75 -0.10
N VAL A 733 -37.93 -1.92 -0.54
CA VAL A 733 -37.09 -3.11 -0.62
C VAL A 733 -36.80 -3.48 -2.07
N PHE A 734 -35.53 -3.70 -2.39
CA PHE A 734 -35.08 -4.10 -3.72
C PHE A 734 -34.21 -5.35 -3.63
N PRO A 735 -34.82 -6.53 -3.44
CA PRO A 735 -34.03 -7.74 -3.24
C PRO A 735 -33.48 -8.28 -4.56
N GLU A 736 -32.21 -8.73 -4.52
CA GLU A 736 -31.56 -9.43 -5.62
C GLU A 736 -31.01 -10.74 -5.08
N ILE A 737 -31.32 -11.85 -5.76
CA ILE A 737 -30.90 -13.18 -5.32
C ILE A 737 -29.79 -13.67 -6.24
N MET A 738 -28.67 -14.05 -5.64
CA MET A 738 -27.47 -14.46 -6.35
C MET A 738 -27.17 -15.94 -6.13
N VAL A 739 -27.10 -16.69 -7.22
CA VAL A 739 -26.79 -18.13 -7.19
C VAL A 739 -25.27 -18.30 -7.31
N PRO A 740 -24.62 -18.94 -6.33
CA PRO A 740 -23.16 -19.06 -6.35
C PRO A 740 -22.69 -20.29 -7.14
N LEU A 741 -21.44 -20.25 -7.60
CA LEU A 741 -20.68 -21.37 -8.15
C LEU A 741 -21.26 -21.99 -9.43
N VAL A 742 -21.95 -21.19 -10.21
CA VAL A 742 -22.55 -21.62 -11.46
C VAL A 742 -21.47 -21.81 -12.54
N GLY A 743 -21.49 -22.96 -13.23
CA GLY A 743 -20.61 -23.22 -14.35
C GLY A 743 -21.34 -23.43 -15.67
N THR A 744 -22.64 -23.74 -15.61
CA THR A 744 -23.47 -24.00 -16.80
C THR A 744 -24.79 -23.24 -16.72
N PRO A 745 -25.38 -22.87 -17.86
CA PRO A 745 -26.70 -22.25 -17.84
C PRO A 745 -27.78 -23.16 -17.27
N GLN A 746 -27.63 -24.49 -17.37
CA GLN A 746 -28.58 -25.45 -16.82
C GLN A 746 -28.61 -25.43 -15.30
N GLU A 747 -27.46 -25.28 -14.66
CA GLU A 747 -27.39 -25.12 -13.20
C GLU A 747 -28.16 -23.88 -12.77
N LEU A 748 -27.94 -22.76 -13.44
CA LEU A 748 -28.62 -21.51 -13.10
C LEU A 748 -30.11 -21.62 -13.39
N GLY A 749 -30.48 -22.18 -14.55
CA GLY A 749 -31.90 -22.35 -14.94
C GLY A 749 -32.68 -23.16 -13.93
N HIS A 750 -32.10 -24.23 -13.39
CA HIS A 750 -32.74 -25.04 -12.36
C HIS A 750 -33.08 -24.20 -11.13
N GLN A 751 -32.11 -23.43 -10.65
CA GLN A 751 -32.27 -22.59 -9.45
C GLN A 751 -33.21 -21.41 -9.70
N VAL A 752 -33.16 -20.80 -10.88
CA VAL A 752 -34.05 -19.69 -11.25
C VAL A 752 -35.48 -20.16 -11.25
N ALA A 753 -35.75 -21.31 -11.88
CA ALA A 753 -37.13 -21.85 -11.93
C ALA A 753 -37.66 -22.12 -10.53
N LEU A 754 -36.83 -22.69 -9.67
CA LEU A 754 -37.21 -23.00 -8.28
C LEU A 754 -37.49 -21.71 -7.49
N ILE A 755 -36.63 -20.70 -7.61
CA ILE A 755 -36.78 -19.42 -6.89
C ILE A 755 -38.08 -18.73 -7.35
N ARG A 756 -38.36 -18.72 -8.65
CA ARG A 756 -39.58 -18.08 -9.18
C ARG A 756 -40.82 -18.81 -8.69
N GLN A 757 -40.78 -20.13 -8.61
CA GLN A 757 -41.87 -20.95 -8.07
C GLN A 757 -42.16 -20.56 -6.60
N VAL A 758 -41.12 -20.42 -5.80
CA VAL A 758 -41.24 -20.03 -4.39
C VAL A 758 -41.81 -18.62 -4.29
N ALA A 759 -41.31 -17.68 -5.14
CA ALA A 759 -41.80 -16.31 -5.17
C ALA A 759 -43.30 -16.27 -5.43
N ASN A 760 -43.79 -17.01 -6.44
CA ASN A 760 -45.20 -17.06 -6.80
C ASN A 760 -46.05 -17.61 -5.63
N LYS A 761 -45.58 -18.66 -4.95
CA LYS A 761 -46.27 -19.21 -3.80
C LYS A 761 -46.38 -18.22 -2.64
N VAL A 762 -45.28 -17.54 -2.32
CA VAL A 762 -45.22 -16.54 -1.23
C VAL A 762 -46.09 -15.33 -1.59
N PHE A 763 -46.03 -14.83 -2.80
CA PHE A 763 -46.82 -13.67 -3.23
C PHE A 763 -48.31 -13.98 -3.20
N THR A 764 -48.71 -15.16 -3.65
CA THR A 764 -50.10 -15.60 -3.56
C THR A 764 -50.57 -15.75 -2.12
N SER A 765 -49.73 -16.39 -1.29
CA SER A 765 -50.05 -16.63 0.13
C SER A 765 -50.19 -15.33 0.92
N MET A 766 -49.30 -14.38 0.71
CA MET A 766 -49.25 -13.13 1.47
C MET A 766 -50.03 -11.97 0.78
N GLY A 767 -50.55 -12.19 -0.43
CA GLY A 767 -51.38 -11.23 -1.12
C GLY A 767 -50.65 -9.98 -1.59
N LYS A 768 -49.34 -10.08 -1.84
CA LYS A 768 -48.54 -8.95 -2.28
C LYS A 768 -47.43 -9.41 -3.19
N THR A 769 -47.13 -8.64 -4.25
CA THR A 769 -46.06 -8.93 -5.19
C THR A 769 -44.95 -7.92 -5.02
N ILE A 770 -43.69 -8.41 -5.00
CA ILE A 770 -42.49 -7.61 -4.85
C ILE A 770 -41.64 -7.75 -6.12
N GLY A 771 -41.09 -6.64 -6.59
CA GLY A 771 -40.10 -6.67 -7.66
C GLY A 771 -38.79 -7.24 -7.14
N TYR A 772 -38.13 -8.07 -7.94
CA TYR A 772 -36.85 -8.70 -7.54
C TYR A 772 -36.08 -9.09 -8.80
N LYS A 773 -34.79 -9.37 -8.60
CA LYS A 773 -33.91 -9.86 -9.68
C LYS A 773 -33.24 -11.16 -9.22
N ILE A 774 -32.98 -12.03 -10.16
CA ILE A 774 -32.17 -13.24 -9.94
C ILE A 774 -30.96 -13.18 -10.86
N GLY A 775 -29.77 -13.35 -10.31
CA GLY A 775 -28.55 -13.36 -11.07
C GLY A 775 -27.57 -14.39 -10.52
N THR A 776 -26.34 -14.28 -10.93
CA THR A 776 -25.34 -15.27 -10.56
C THR A 776 -24.00 -14.63 -10.26
N MET A 777 -23.24 -15.32 -9.42
CA MET A 777 -21.83 -15.01 -9.25
C MET A 777 -21.06 -15.65 -10.42
N ILE A 778 -20.21 -14.87 -11.09
CA ILE A 778 -19.27 -15.39 -12.08
C ILE A 778 -17.95 -15.59 -11.36
N GLU A 779 -17.66 -16.82 -11.02
CA GLU A 779 -16.48 -17.16 -10.22
C GLU A 779 -15.78 -18.42 -10.68
N ILE A 780 -16.32 -19.07 -11.73
CA ILE A 780 -15.71 -20.24 -12.36
C ILE A 780 -15.29 -19.81 -13.77
N PRO A 781 -14.05 -20.09 -14.19
CA PRO A 781 -13.61 -19.69 -15.55
C PRO A 781 -14.53 -20.15 -16.66
N ARG A 782 -15.12 -21.36 -16.55
CA ARG A 782 -16.07 -21.85 -17.55
C ARG A 782 -17.28 -20.94 -17.66
N ALA A 783 -17.77 -20.39 -16.52
CA ALA A 783 -18.91 -19.47 -16.54
C ALA A 783 -18.57 -18.20 -17.30
N ALA A 784 -17.34 -17.68 -17.14
CA ALA A 784 -16.90 -16.49 -17.88
C ALA A 784 -16.87 -16.78 -19.39
N LEU A 785 -16.44 -17.96 -19.77
CA LEU A 785 -16.34 -18.34 -21.19
C LEU A 785 -17.71 -18.54 -21.87
N VAL A 786 -18.73 -18.95 -21.12
CA VAL A 786 -20.09 -19.13 -21.63
C VAL A 786 -21.06 -18.09 -21.07
N ALA A 787 -20.55 -16.91 -20.75
CA ALA A 787 -21.33 -15.85 -20.10
C ALA A 787 -22.55 -15.43 -20.93
N ASP A 788 -22.47 -15.49 -22.26
CA ASP A 788 -23.60 -15.17 -23.12
C ASP A 788 -24.78 -16.13 -22.89
N GLU A 789 -24.50 -17.43 -22.72
CA GLU A 789 -25.53 -18.43 -22.43
C GLU A 789 -26.08 -18.24 -21.01
N ILE A 790 -25.22 -17.94 -20.05
CA ILE A 790 -25.62 -17.74 -18.65
C ILE A 790 -26.49 -16.48 -18.54
N ALA A 791 -26.19 -15.44 -19.29
CA ALA A 791 -26.95 -14.19 -19.28
C ALA A 791 -28.40 -14.35 -19.75
N GLU A 792 -28.71 -15.42 -20.47
CA GLU A 792 -30.09 -15.70 -20.83
C GLU A 792 -30.97 -16.02 -19.62
N GLN A 793 -30.31 -16.55 -18.53
CA GLN A 793 -30.99 -16.91 -17.28
C GLN A 793 -30.74 -15.86 -16.18
N ALA A 794 -29.68 -15.06 -16.27
CA ALA A 794 -29.28 -14.14 -15.23
C ALA A 794 -29.67 -12.69 -15.57
N GLU A 795 -30.20 -11.98 -14.59
CA GLU A 795 -30.52 -10.55 -14.72
C GLU A 795 -29.36 -9.68 -14.27
N PHE A 796 -28.38 -10.26 -13.60
CA PHE A 796 -27.15 -9.58 -13.21
C PHE A 796 -26.02 -10.59 -13.04
N PHE A 797 -24.78 -10.08 -13.17
CA PHE A 797 -23.55 -10.81 -12.85
C PHE A 797 -22.82 -10.10 -11.71
N SER A 798 -22.26 -10.88 -10.80
CA SER A 798 -21.31 -10.37 -9.81
C SER A 798 -20.07 -11.26 -9.84
N PHE A 799 -18.92 -10.67 -10.11
CA PHE A 799 -17.67 -11.44 -10.16
C PHE A 799 -17.23 -11.78 -8.73
N GLY A 800 -17.09 -13.08 -8.44
CA GLY A 800 -16.50 -13.57 -7.22
C GLY A 800 -15.01 -13.77 -7.46
N THR A 801 -14.24 -12.69 -7.40
CA THR A 801 -12.84 -12.73 -7.85
C THR A 801 -11.95 -13.59 -6.98
N ASN A 802 -12.32 -13.85 -5.72
CA ASN A 802 -11.56 -14.77 -4.88
C ASN A 802 -11.52 -16.17 -5.49
N ASP A 803 -12.70 -16.73 -5.79
CA ASP A 803 -12.78 -18.06 -6.41
C ASP A 803 -12.31 -18.04 -7.86
N LEU A 804 -12.58 -16.97 -8.59
CA LEU A 804 -12.13 -16.86 -9.97
C LEU A 804 -10.59 -16.86 -10.03
N THR A 805 -9.94 -16.15 -9.12
CA THR A 805 -8.48 -16.14 -8.99
C THR A 805 -7.96 -17.54 -8.62
N GLN A 806 -8.59 -18.18 -7.63
CA GLN A 806 -8.21 -19.51 -7.18
C GLN A 806 -8.21 -20.52 -8.33
N MET A 807 -9.28 -20.49 -9.12
CA MET A 807 -9.43 -21.46 -10.21
C MET A 807 -8.60 -21.12 -11.43
N THR A 808 -8.38 -19.83 -11.71
CA THR A 808 -7.58 -19.40 -12.86
C THR A 808 -6.10 -19.68 -12.64
N PHE A 809 -5.58 -19.41 -11.44
CA PHE A 809 -4.20 -19.71 -11.09
C PHE A 809 -3.97 -21.17 -10.70
N GLY A 810 -5.03 -21.88 -10.28
CA GLY A 810 -4.88 -23.22 -9.70
C GLY A 810 -4.26 -23.16 -8.30
N TYR A 811 -4.46 -22.06 -7.57
CA TYR A 811 -3.95 -21.88 -6.22
C TYR A 811 -5.07 -22.06 -5.20
N SER A 812 -4.81 -22.88 -4.18
CA SER A 812 -5.74 -22.98 -3.04
C SER A 812 -5.52 -21.78 -2.12
N ARG A 813 -6.56 -20.99 -1.88
CA ARG A 813 -6.47 -19.84 -0.95
C ARG A 813 -5.97 -20.25 0.43
N ASP A 814 -6.33 -21.47 0.85
CA ASP A 814 -5.98 -21.96 2.17
C ASP A 814 -4.51 -22.40 2.27
N ASP A 815 -3.87 -22.68 1.13
CA ASP A 815 -2.52 -23.23 1.09
C ASP A 815 -1.45 -22.30 0.53
N VAL A 816 -1.82 -21.16 -0.04
CA VAL A 816 -0.87 -20.26 -0.73
C VAL A 816 0.21 -19.70 0.20
N GLY A 817 -0.06 -19.67 1.49
CA GLY A 817 0.94 -19.19 2.48
C GLY A 817 2.25 -19.95 2.43
N LYS A 818 2.25 -21.14 1.85
CA LYS A 818 3.44 -21.99 1.71
C LYS A 818 4.39 -21.52 0.61
N PHE A 819 3.91 -20.81 -0.41
CA PHE A 819 4.75 -20.45 -1.56
C PHE A 819 4.60 -19.00 -2.05
N ILE A 820 3.49 -18.31 -1.85
CA ILE A 820 3.34 -16.93 -2.33
C ILE A 820 4.41 -15.99 -1.74
N PRO A 821 4.76 -16.07 -0.43
CA PRO A 821 5.84 -15.22 0.08
C PRO A 821 7.17 -15.42 -0.66
N ILE A 822 7.46 -16.66 -1.05
CA ILE A 822 8.68 -16.99 -1.82
C ILE A 822 8.60 -16.36 -3.22
N TYR A 823 7.45 -16.48 -3.87
CA TYR A 823 7.23 -15.92 -5.21
C TYR A 823 7.37 -14.40 -5.21
N LEU A 824 6.85 -13.73 -4.18
CA LEU A 824 6.97 -12.29 -4.05
C LEU A 824 8.42 -11.87 -3.82
N ALA A 825 9.13 -12.59 -2.95
CA ALA A 825 10.54 -12.31 -2.63
C ALA A 825 11.44 -12.48 -3.85
N GLN A 826 11.11 -13.42 -4.74
CA GLN A 826 11.89 -13.70 -5.95
C GLN A 826 11.41 -12.90 -7.17
N GLY A 827 10.35 -12.10 -7.03
CA GLY A 827 9.83 -11.31 -8.13
C GLY A 827 9.04 -12.10 -9.17
N ILE A 828 8.67 -13.36 -8.87
CA ILE A 828 7.84 -14.18 -9.76
C ILE A 828 6.44 -13.57 -9.85
N LEU A 829 5.91 -13.13 -8.71
CA LEU A 829 4.67 -12.35 -8.64
C LEU A 829 5.02 -10.96 -8.12
N GLN A 830 4.39 -9.95 -8.68
CA GLN A 830 4.54 -8.57 -8.19
C GLN A 830 3.66 -8.31 -6.97
N HIS A 831 2.48 -8.94 -6.92
CA HIS A 831 1.51 -8.79 -5.84
C HIS A 831 0.89 -10.15 -5.53
N ASP A 832 0.36 -10.29 -4.33
CA ASP A 832 -0.49 -11.43 -3.99
C ASP A 832 -1.78 -11.31 -4.84
N PRO A 833 -2.07 -12.27 -5.73
CA PRO A 833 -3.23 -12.14 -6.61
C PRO A 833 -4.57 -12.22 -5.89
N PHE A 834 -4.60 -12.62 -4.63
CA PHE A 834 -5.82 -12.61 -3.81
C PHE A 834 -6.06 -11.24 -3.18
N GLU A 835 -5.06 -10.35 -3.17
CA GLU A 835 -5.20 -8.98 -2.67
C GLU A 835 -5.36 -7.97 -3.81
N VAL A 836 -4.53 -8.09 -4.83
CA VAL A 836 -4.52 -7.19 -5.98
C VAL A 836 -4.88 -8.00 -7.22
N LEU A 837 -5.89 -7.56 -7.95
CA LEU A 837 -6.40 -8.30 -9.11
C LEU A 837 -5.28 -8.57 -10.14
N ASP A 838 -5.18 -9.82 -10.57
CA ASP A 838 -4.36 -10.21 -11.71
C ASP A 838 -5.06 -9.71 -12.99
N GLN A 839 -4.67 -8.56 -13.46
CA GLN A 839 -5.35 -7.92 -14.60
C GLN A 839 -5.10 -8.64 -15.92
N ARG A 840 -3.98 -9.35 -16.04
CA ARG A 840 -3.59 -10.01 -17.28
C ARG A 840 -4.30 -11.34 -17.53
N GLY A 841 -4.59 -12.08 -16.47
CA GLY A 841 -5.26 -13.39 -16.57
C GLY A 841 -6.70 -13.31 -16.10
N VAL A 842 -6.90 -13.13 -14.81
CA VAL A 842 -8.25 -13.04 -14.22
C VAL A 842 -9.00 -11.85 -14.82
N GLY A 843 -8.33 -10.72 -15.00
CA GLY A 843 -8.93 -9.54 -15.60
C GLY A 843 -9.44 -9.77 -17.02
N GLU A 844 -8.75 -10.59 -17.81
CA GLU A 844 -9.22 -10.94 -19.15
C GLU A 844 -10.54 -11.72 -19.10
N LEU A 845 -10.68 -12.60 -18.11
CA LEU A 845 -11.95 -13.32 -17.93
C LEU A 845 -13.08 -12.38 -17.52
N VAL A 846 -12.77 -11.38 -16.68
CA VAL A 846 -13.74 -10.36 -16.27
C VAL A 846 -14.21 -9.56 -17.49
N LYS A 847 -13.28 -9.10 -18.34
CA LYS A 847 -13.61 -8.37 -19.57
C LYS A 847 -14.46 -9.23 -20.50
N LEU A 848 -14.04 -10.47 -20.71
CA LEU A 848 -14.71 -11.40 -21.62
C LEU A 848 -16.16 -11.66 -21.19
N ALA A 849 -16.34 -11.96 -19.88
CA ALA A 849 -17.65 -12.26 -19.33
C ALA A 849 -18.59 -11.03 -19.43
N THR A 850 -18.04 -9.84 -19.16
CA THR A 850 -18.81 -8.59 -19.24
C THR A 850 -19.29 -8.36 -20.68
N GLU A 851 -18.38 -8.49 -21.64
CA GLU A 851 -18.70 -8.31 -23.06
C GLU A 851 -19.75 -9.33 -23.56
N ARG A 852 -19.50 -10.60 -23.27
CA ARG A 852 -20.39 -11.69 -23.71
C ARG A 852 -21.76 -11.60 -23.04
N GLY A 853 -21.78 -11.29 -21.76
CA GLY A 853 -23.03 -11.14 -21.01
C GLY A 853 -23.89 -10.00 -21.56
N ARG A 854 -23.26 -8.85 -21.80
CA ARG A 854 -23.98 -7.66 -22.32
C ARG A 854 -24.39 -7.81 -23.78
N LYS A 855 -23.67 -8.62 -24.55
CA LYS A 855 -24.07 -8.93 -25.93
C LYS A 855 -25.39 -9.72 -25.94
N ALA A 856 -25.54 -10.65 -25.02
CA ALA A 856 -26.75 -11.46 -24.87
C ALA A 856 -27.90 -10.70 -24.20
N ARG A 857 -27.55 -9.86 -23.23
CA ARG A 857 -28.52 -9.07 -22.45
C ARG A 857 -27.97 -7.64 -22.28
N PRO A 858 -28.29 -6.71 -23.16
CA PRO A 858 -27.69 -5.36 -23.17
C PRO A 858 -27.84 -4.58 -21.86
N ASN A 859 -28.90 -4.83 -21.10
CA ASN A 859 -29.16 -4.14 -19.83
C ASN A 859 -28.66 -4.93 -18.61
N LEU A 860 -27.80 -5.91 -18.83
CA LEU A 860 -27.25 -6.73 -17.74
C LEU A 860 -26.45 -5.86 -16.76
N LYS A 861 -26.81 -5.94 -15.48
CA LYS A 861 -26.08 -5.27 -14.39
C LYS A 861 -24.85 -6.13 -14.05
N VAL A 862 -23.68 -5.52 -14.05
CA VAL A 862 -22.41 -6.24 -13.82
C VAL A 862 -21.64 -5.56 -12.71
N GLY A 863 -21.23 -6.33 -11.71
CA GLY A 863 -20.41 -5.84 -10.61
C GLY A 863 -19.43 -6.87 -10.11
N ILE A 864 -18.78 -6.56 -9.01
CA ILE A 864 -17.75 -7.40 -8.39
C ILE A 864 -17.91 -7.34 -6.88
N CYS A 865 -17.72 -8.45 -6.20
CA CYS A 865 -17.86 -8.52 -4.75
C CYS A 865 -16.72 -9.29 -4.05
N GLY A 866 -15.68 -9.69 -4.77
CA GLY A 866 -14.49 -10.30 -4.15
C GLY A 866 -13.66 -9.28 -3.37
N GLU A 867 -12.58 -9.75 -2.76
CA GLU A 867 -11.68 -8.89 -1.97
C GLU A 867 -11.14 -7.73 -2.80
N HIS A 868 -11.00 -7.91 -4.10
CA HIS A 868 -10.48 -6.89 -5.02
C HIS A 868 -11.39 -5.66 -5.14
N GLY A 869 -12.65 -5.77 -4.73
CA GLY A 869 -13.59 -4.67 -4.83
C GLY A 869 -13.26 -3.45 -3.98
N GLY A 870 -12.38 -3.60 -3.00
CA GLY A 870 -11.92 -2.50 -2.15
C GLY A 870 -10.45 -2.13 -2.35
N GLU A 871 -9.78 -2.74 -3.33
CA GLU A 871 -8.35 -2.47 -3.57
C GLU A 871 -8.23 -1.44 -4.71
N PRO A 872 -7.53 -0.32 -4.49
CA PRO A 872 -7.60 0.82 -5.42
C PRO A 872 -7.24 0.53 -6.89
N SER A 873 -6.16 -0.19 -7.15
CA SER A 873 -5.77 -0.47 -8.55
C SER A 873 -6.77 -1.41 -9.22
N SER A 874 -7.34 -2.34 -8.46
CA SER A 874 -8.38 -3.24 -8.95
C SER A 874 -9.67 -2.48 -9.26
N VAL A 875 -10.06 -1.55 -8.37
CA VAL A 875 -11.24 -0.68 -8.60
C VAL A 875 -11.05 0.11 -9.89
N ALA A 876 -9.85 0.66 -10.11
CA ALA A 876 -9.55 1.39 -11.36
C ALA A 876 -9.75 0.49 -12.57
N PHE A 877 -9.30 -0.75 -12.51
CA PHE A 877 -9.48 -1.73 -13.59
C PHE A 877 -10.96 -1.99 -13.86
N PHE A 878 -11.76 -2.20 -12.81
CA PHE A 878 -13.18 -2.48 -12.97
C PHE A 878 -13.93 -1.29 -13.56
N ALA A 879 -13.55 -0.07 -13.15
CA ALA A 879 -14.13 1.15 -13.73
C ALA A 879 -13.82 1.25 -15.23
N LYS A 880 -12.60 0.98 -15.63
CA LYS A 880 -12.18 1.02 -17.04
C LYS A 880 -12.84 -0.09 -17.86
N THR A 881 -13.11 -1.23 -17.24
CA THR A 881 -13.78 -2.35 -17.92
C THR A 881 -15.26 -2.07 -18.14
N GLY A 882 -15.83 -1.09 -17.43
CA GLY A 882 -17.21 -0.70 -17.60
C GLY A 882 -18.19 -1.42 -16.69
N LEU A 883 -17.74 -1.93 -15.56
CA LEU A 883 -18.64 -2.51 -14.57
C LEU A 883 -19.55 -1.42 -14.00
N ASP A 884 -20.72 -1.82 -13.54
CA ASP A 884 -21.70 -0.89 -12.95
C ASP A 884 -21.36 -0.57 -11.50
N TYR A 885 -20.78 -1.52 -10.77
CA TYR A 885 -20.44 -1.31 -9.36
C TYR A 885 -19.28 -2.20 -8.90
N VAL A 886 -18.65 -1.78 -7.80
CA VAL A 886 -17.80 -2.64 -6.98
C VAL A 886 -18.46 -2.77 -5.61
N SER A 887 -18.26 -3.92 -4.95
CA SER A 887 -18.77 -4.17 -3.60
C SER A 887 -17.59 -4.58 -2.72
N CYS A 888 -17.48 -3.98 -1.54
CA CYS A 888 -16.34 -4.19 -0.66
C CYS A 888 -16.80 -4.14 0.80
N SER A 889 -15.89 -4.45 1.73
CA SER A 889 -16.22 -4.35 3.14
C SER A 889 -16.64 -2.93 3.51
N PRO A 890 -17.48 -2.75 4.53
CA PRO A 890 -17.98 -1.41 4.88
C PRO A 890 -16.87 -0.37 5.10
N PHE A 891 -15.74 -0.79 5.68
CA PHE A 891 -14.64 0.13 5.99
C PHE A 891 -13.82 0.52 4.76
N ARG A 892 -13.92 -0.26 3.67
CA ARG A 892 -13.24 0.04 2.42
C ARG A 892 -14.07 0.93 1.49
N VAL A 893 -15.33 1.19 1.82
CA VAL A 893 -16.24 1.96 0.96
C VAL A 893 -15.67 3.36 0.63
N PRO A 894 -15.18 4.15 1.59
CA PRO A 894 -14.62 5.46 1.22
C PRO A 894 -13.40 5.33 0.29
N ILE A 895 -12.55 4.34 0.50
CA ILE A 895 -11.35 4.10 -0.32
C ILE A 895 -11.76 3.74 -1.74
N ALA A 896 -12.76 2.87 -1.91
CA ALA A 896 -13.26 2.47 -3.23
C ALA A 896 -13.90 3.67 -3.95
N ARG A 897 -14.64 4.51 -3.23
CA ARG A 897 -15.24 5.74 -3.79
C ARG A 897 -14.13 6.64 -4.34
N LEU A 898 -13.09 6.87 -3.55
CA LEU A 898 -11.95 7.70 -3.97
C LEU A 898 -11.26 7.10 -5.19
N ALA A 899 -10.98 5.80 -5.19
CA ALA A 899 -10.31 5.14 -6.32
C ALA A 899 -11.16 5.26 -7.59
N ALA A 900 -12.48 5.09 -7.47
CA ALA A 900 -13.40 5.21 -8.61
C ALA A 900 -13.39 6.63 -9.20
N ALA A 901 -13.27 7.66 -8.34
CA ALA A 901 -13.18 9.05 -8.81
C ALA A 901 -11.82 9.34 -9.44
N GLN A 902 -10.75 8.84 -8.86
CA GLN A 902 -9.39 9.13 -9.32
C GLN A 902 -9.12 8.62 -10.74
N VAL A 903 -9.83 7.58 -11.17
CA VAL A 903 -9.72 7.06 -12.54
C VAL A 903 -10.14 8.11 -13.56
N LEU A 904 -11.05 9.03 -13.18
CA LEU A 904 -11.66 10.02 -14.07
C LEU A 904 -10.99 11.40 -14.01
N VAL A 905 -10.00 11.60 -13.12
CA VAL A 905 -9.31 12.88 -12.97
C VAL A 905 -7.77 12.78 -13.23
#